data_db82447227f8892b1d97b5f40041ca64
#
_entry.id   db82447227f8892b1d97b5f40041ca64
#
_cell.length_a   1.000
_cell.length_b   1.000
_cell.length_c   1.000
_cell.angle_alpha   90.00
_cell.angle_beta   90.00
_cell.angle_gamma   90.00
#
_symmetry.space_group_name_H-M   'P 1'
#
loop_
_entity.id
_entity.type
_entity.pdbx_description
1 polymer ?
#
loop_
_entity_poly.entity_id
_entity_poly.type
_entity_poly.pdbx_seq_one_letter_code
_entity_poly.pdbx_strand_id
1 'polypeptide(L)'
;MSRTFPKYIILFFLLTFACQLQAQSPVITEASGWLESAYIKWEPVAGSDSYNVYYTGNGTTDRKIDTQLIRSYGTYFRADIPGLKAGAYTLKVAPVIGGVEGTVSTSSEITVLAHDRTGFAFANGRIPGAYKADGTPKDGAVILYITEKNKNTVSMTVTGANANPCVGLQAILDGFKKGNDTRPLIVRLIGQITDLDYMLNGDVVIENKNNASGYITFEGVGDDAVADGWGLRIKNATNIEVRNIGFMNCNSDEGDNIGLQQNNDYIWVHNCDMFYGNAGSDADQIKGDGALDCKGSTYVTFSYNHFWDSGKSNLLGLGEDTTTGLYISYHHNWYDHSDSRHPRVRFYSAHVFNNYFDGIAKYGVGATMGSSVFVENNFFRNCKYPMLTSMQGTDIFYGGGGTFSGEDGGTIKAFNNSISGQTRYVTYDQVNFPVEFDAVEAATRDQVISNTIKSKQGANVYNNFDTDASLYIKTFIPDQPEAAKEKVMLFAGRISGGDLKWTFNNSVDDASYAVNTGLKAALTGYKTKMIAVQGENSSSGSTQILTSSGNLHQTVAPGASISEIVFTWGGDATDVSVAGLPASGITFVKNPTAKTITVSGNPSATVTFAVTTTGTSGTPVSISGTIEVTQPITGSSFIHNFTTDGKNSTFYTITGNLSTTKGTITYENLTLTQCLKIESATNISFISTEEGVLTLVFIESGKKIKINGNSYTSDASGIVTVTLPAGNHTITKADVMNLFYMKLVYSTTSNVENTLFSKIKIYPNPATDIVHIASEAPLKKIEIYTLTGQLVKMTNGNITSLDISRLESGNYLLKLFTGEGVVSGLFVKK
;
A
#
# COMPACT_ATOMS: atom_id res chain seq x y z
N MET A 1 51.41 -90.79 -10.60
CA MET A 1 50.18 -90.48 -9.89
C MET A 1 50.06 -88.99 -9.97
N SER A 2 49.31 -88.46 -10.92
CA SER A 2 49.01 -87.04 -11.19
C SER A 2 47.58 -86.73 -10.73
N ARG A 3 47.47 -85.78 -9.85
CA ARG A 3 46.16 -85.24 -9.44
C ARG A 3 46.01 -83.82 -10.01
N THR A 4 45.14 -83.73 -11.01
CA THR A 4 44.66 -82.50 -11.63
C THR A 4 43.63 -81.81 -10.71
N PHE A 5 43.82 -80.50 -10.38
CA PHE A 5 42.80 -79.60 -9.76
C PHE A 5 42.07 -78.88 -10.86
N PRO A 6 40.75 -78.74 -10.78
CA PRO A 6 39.97 -77.86 -11.70
C PRO A 6 40.04 -76.41 -11.27
N LYS A 7 40.28 -75.51 -12.21
CA LYS A 7 40.19 -74.03 -12.06
C LYS A 7 38.74 -73.64 -12.10
N TYR A 8 38.22 -73.06 -10.97
CA TYR A 8 36.94 -72.35 -10.97
C TYR A 8 37.17 -70.93 -11.49
N ILE A 9 36.52 -70.61 -12.61
CA ILE A 9 36.35 -69.21 -13.11
C ILE A 9 35.21 -68.64 -12.36
N ILE A 10 35.45 -67.62 -11.48
CA ILE A 10 34.43 -66.79 -10.85
C ILE A 10 34.12 -65.70 -11.83
N LEU A 11 32.94 -65.79 -12.45
CA LEU A 11 32.36 -64.73 -13.29
C LEU A 11 31.69 -63.67 -12.36
N PHE A 12 32.37 -62.55 -12.19
CA PHE A 12 31.82 -61.39 -11.43
C PHE A 12 30.78 -60.68 -12.32
N PHE A 13 29.49 -60.91 -12.10
CA PHE A 13 28.41 -60.13 -12.68
C PHE A 13 28.39 -58.80 -11.96
N LEU A 14 28.90 -57.71 -12.55
CA LEU A 14 28.63 -56.31 -12.20
C LEU A 14 27.18 -56.01 -12.61
N LEU A 15 26.24 -56.15 -11.67
CA LEU A 15 24.94 -55.56 -11.81
C LEU A 15 25.14 -54.06 -11.62
N THR A 16 25.24 -53.31 -12.73
CA THR A 16 25.02 -51.89 -12.75
C THR A 16 23.53 -51.66 -12.53
N PHE A 17 23.15 -51.38 -11.29
CA PHE A 17 21.86 -50.77 -10.99
C PHE A 17 21.91 -49.32 -11.60
N ALA A 18 21.53 -49.22 -12.86
CA ALA A 18 21.09 -47.91 -13.38
C ALA A 18 19.81 -47.57 -12.60
N CYS A 19 19.96 -46.82 -11.55
CA CYS A 19 18.84 -46.14 -10.91
C CYS A 19 18.32 -45.18 -12.01
N GLN A 20 17.34 -45.63 -12.79
CA GLN A 20 16.54 -44.72 -13.60
C GLN A 20 15.85 -43.80 -12.60
N LEU A 21 16.43 -42.64 -12.36
CA LEU A 21 15.68 -41.52 -11.81
C LEU A 21 14.51 -41.33 -12.77
N GLN A 22 13.37 -41.93 -12.43
CA GLN A 22 12.14 -41.69 -13.13
C GLN A 22 11.88 -40.20 -12.92
N ALA A 23 12.03 -39.39 -13.99
CA ALA A 23 11.85 -37.96 -13.93
C ALA A 23 10.45 -37.68 -13.36
N GLN A 24 10.41 -37.19 -12.14
CA GLN A 24 9.15 -36.86 -11.45
C GLN A 24 8.44 -35.78 -12.26
N SER A 25 7.17 -36.01 -12.59
CA SER A 25 6.36 -34.98 -13.23
C SER A 25 6.09 -33.84 -12.25
N PRO A 26 6.03 -32.58 -12.71
CA PRO A 26 5.67 -31.43 -11.87
C PRO A 26 4.31 -31.63 -11.22
N VAL A 27 4.18 -31.35 -9.92
CA VAL A 27 2.89 -31.31 -9.22
C VAL A 27 2.30 -29.92 -9.39
N ILE A 28 1.26 -29.81 -10.23
CA ILE A 28 0.55 -28.55 -10.42
C ILE A 28 -0.30 -28.31 -9.16
N THR A 29 -0.06 -27.19 -8.47
CA THR A 29 -0.79 -26.80 -7.26
C THR A 29 -1.94 -25.85 -7.57
N GLU A 30 -1.83 -25.06 -8.65
CA GLU A 30 -2.85 -24.10 -9.06
C GLU A 30 -2.73 -23.79 -10.54
N ALA A 31 -3.85 -23.69 -11.24
CA ALA A 31 -3.94 -23.10 -12.58
C ALA A 31 -5.24 -22.34 -12.71
N SER A 32 -5.18 -21.11 -13.24
CA SER A 32 -6.35 -20.25 -13.36
C SER A 32 -6.25 -19.34 -14.57
N GLY A 33 -7.40 -19.06 -15.18
CA GLY A 33 -7.56 -17.97 -16.13
C GLY A 33 -7.90 -16.66 -15.42
N TRP A 34 -7.54 -15.56 -16.03
CA TRP A 34 -7.82 -14.20 -15.60
C TRP A 34 -8.25 -13.33 -16.79
N LEU A 35 -8.17 -12.01 -16.67
CA LEU A 35 -8.46 -11.09 -17.76
C LEU A 35 -7.30 -11.12 -18.77
N GLU A 36 -7.56 -11.61 -19.99
CA GLU A 36 -6.61 -11.78 -21.09
C GLU A 36 -5.25 -12.37 -20.70
N SER A 37 -5.26 -13.19 -19.67
CA SER A 37 -4.09 -13.84 -19.11
C SER A 37 -4.46 -15.14 -18.41
N ALA A 38 -3.46 -15.98 -18.14
CA ALA A 38 -3.59 -17.17 -17.32
C ALA A 38 -2.32 -17.36 -16.49
N TYR A 39 -2.40 -18.14 -15.42
CA TYR A 39 -1.22 -18.53 -14.67
C TYR A 39 -1.28 -19.98 -14.19
N ILE A 40 -0.09 -20.53 -13.91
CA ILE A 40 0.08 -21.86 -13.37
C ILE A 40 1.17 -21.85 -12.29
N LYS A 41 0.94 -22.59 -11.19
CA LYS A 41 1.89 -22.81 -10.10
C LYS A 41 2.17 -24.31 -9.97
N TRP A 42 3.42 -24.65 -9.64
CA TRP A 42 3.81 -26.04 -9.43
C TRP A 42 4.95 -26.16 -8.41
N GLU A 43 5.08 -27.34 -7.82
CA GLU A 43 6.16 -27.67 -6.89
C GLU A 43 7.48 -27.89 -7.63
N PRO A 44 8.63 -27.51 -7.05
CA PRO A 44 9.94 -27.77 -7.64
C PRO A 44 10.18 -29.27 -7.87
N VAL A 45 10.67 -29.64 -9.05
CA VAL A 45 11.08 -31.00 -9.37
C VAL A 45 12.57 -31.15 -9.05
N ALA A 46 12.92 -32.17 -8.24
CA ALA A 46 14.29 -32.40 -7.85
C ALA A 46 15.18 -32.68 -9.07
N GLY A 47 16.32 -31.97 -9.16
CA GLY A 47 17.29 -32.11 -10.25
C GLY A 47 16.88 -31.41 -11.56
N SER A 48 15.79 -30.62 -11.59
CA SER A 48 15.49 -29.82 -12.78
C SER A 48 16.35 -28.54 -12.83
N ASP A 49 16.93 -28.27 -14.00
CA ASP A 49 17.72 -27.08 -14.29
C ASP A 49 16.80 -25.87 -14.59
N SER A 50 15.65 -26.13 -15.20
CA SER A 50 14.67 -25.13 -15.65
C SER A 50 13.33 -25.81 -15.97
N TYR A 51 12.36 -25.00 -16.42
CA TYR A 51 11.07 -25.48 -16.85
C TYR A 51 10.70 -24.89 -18.21
N ASN A 52 9.94 -25.65 -19.01
CA ASN A 52 9.23 -25.15 -20.15
C ASN A 52 7.72 -25.14 -19.83
N VAL A 53 7.06 -24.05 -20.16
CA VAL A 53 5.62 -23.90 -19.98
C VAL A 53 4.97 -23.66 -21.35
N TYR A 54 3.86 -24.32 -21.58
CA TYR A 54 3.11 -24.27 -22.83
C TYR A 54 1.66 -24.02 -22.57
N TYR A 55 0.97 -23.45 -23.53
CA TYR A 55 -0.48 -23.32 -23.51
C TYR A 55 -1.13 -23.82 -24.79
N THR A 56 -2.35 -24.34 -24.65
CA THR A 56 -3.20 -24.80 -25.74
C THR A 56 -4.58 -24.21 -25.58
N GLY A 57 -5.13 -23.61 -26.61
CA GLY A 57 -6.46 -22.99 -26.66
C GLY A 57 -6.62 -22.01 -27.80
N ASN A 58 -7.85 -21.66 -28.17
CA ASN A 58 -8.18 -20.71 -29.24
C ASN A 58 -7.39 -20.95 -30.57
N GLY A 59 -7.31 -22.22 -31.01
CA GLY A 59 -6.62 -22.59 -32.24
C GLY A 59 -5.10 -22.66 -32.14
N THR A 60 -4.53 -22.48 -30.96
CA THR A 60 -3.11 -22.63 -30.65
C THR A 60 -2.88 -23.95 -29.94
N THR A 61 -1.86 -24.70 -30.32
CA THR A 61 -1.48 -25.98 -29.69
C THR A 61 -0.04 -25.90 -29.19
N ASP A 62 0.19 -26.26 -27.93
CA ASP A 62 1.53 -26.38 -27.31
C ASP A 62 2.46 -25.19 -27.62
N ARG A 63 1.95 -23.96 -27.50
CA ARG A 63 2.77 -22.77 -27.68
C ARG A 63 3.58 -22.50 -26.43
N LYS A 64 4.89 -22.56 -26.56
CA LYS A 64 5.84 -22.26 -25.52
C LYS A 64 5.81 -20.78 -25.18
N ILE A 65 5.84 -20.45 -23.87
CA ILE A 65 5.95 -19.08 -23.39
C ILE A 65 7.40 -18.62 -23.29
N ASP A 66 7.61 -17.33 -23.14
CA ASP A 66 8.92 -16.76 -22.89
C ASP A 66 9.44 -17.18 -21.50
N THR A 67 10.72 -17.49 -21.45
CA THR A 67 11.34 -18.06 -20.26
C THR A 67 11.33 -17.09 -19.07
N GLN A 68 11.35 -15.79 -19.31
CA GLN A 68 11.26 -14.72 -18.29
C GLN A 68 9.91 -14.68 -17.56
N LEU A 69 8.87 -15.29 -18.12
CA LEU A 69 7.57 -15.42 -17.49
C LEU A 69 7.53 -16.51 -16.40
N ILE A 70 8.60 -17.33 -16.27
CA ILE A 70 8.71 -18.39 -15.29
C ILE A 70 9.54 -17.90 -14.11
N ARG A 71 8.96 -17.94 -12.91
CA ARG A 71 9.56 -17.37 -11.71
C ARG A 71 9.58 -18.38 -10.57
N SER A 72 10.65 -18.35 -9.75
CA SER A 72 10.81 -19.15 -8.55
C SER A 72 10.43 -18.34 -7.31
N TYR A 73 9.68 -18.96 -6.40
CA TYR A 73 9.33 -18.46 -5.07
C TYR A 73 9.85 -19.40 -3.96
N GLY A 74 10.83 -20.24 -4.29
CA GLY A 74 11.47 -21.21 -3.38
C GLY A 74 10.65 -22.49 -3.21
N THR A 75 9.49 -22.41 -2.61
CA THR A 75 8.62 -23.57 -2.37
C THR A 75 7.75 -23.92 -3.58
N TYR A 76 7.61 -23.02 -4.53
CA TYR A 76 6.88 -23.22 -5.79
C TYR A 76 7.47 -22.39 -6.93
N PHE A 77 7.12 -22.77 -8.14
CA PHE A 77 7.29 -21.97 -9.36
C PHE A 77 5.95 -21.44 -9.83
N ARG A 78 5.98 -20.30 -10.49
CA ARG A 78 4.82 -19.68 -11.14
C ARG A 78 5.19 -19.22 -12.55
N ALA A 79 4.28 -19.43 -13.50
CA ALA A 79 4.34 -18.81 -14.81
C ALA A 79 3.03 -18.08 -15.07
N ASP A 80 3.12 -16.84 -15.57
CA ASP A 80 1.98 -16.04 -16.04
C ASP A 80 2.08 -15.87 -17.56
N ILE A 81 0.95 -15.92 -18.21
CA ILE A 81 0.83 -15.89 -19.67
C ILE A 81 -0.07 -14.73 -20.04
N PRO A 82 0.45 -13.48 -20.12
CA PRO A 82 -0.33 -12.32 -20.56
C PRO A 82 -0.45 -12.28 -22.09
N GLY A 83 -1.55 -11.67 -22.57
CA GLY A 83 -1.82 -11.52 -24.00
C GLY A 83 -2.55 -12.70 -24.61
N LEU A 84 -3.44 -13.33 -23.86
CA LEU A 84 -4.33 -14.39 -24.34
C LEU A 84 -5.69 -13.80 -24.76
N LYS A 85 -6.24 -14.33 -25.82
CA LYS A 85 -7.63 -14.10 -26.22
C LYS A 85 -8.58 -14.78 -25.23
N ALA A 86 -9.73 -14.19 -24.93
CA ALA A 86 -10.74 -14.83 -24.10
C ALA A 86 -11.18 -16.20 -24.65
N GLY A 87 -11.34 -17.19 -23.76
CA GLY A 87 -11.71 -18.57 -24.15
C GLY A 87 -11.12 -19.63 -23.20
N ALA A 88 -11.27 -20.88 -23.57
CA ALA A 88 -10.80 -22.04 -22.83
C ALA A 88 -9.33 -22.38 -23.17
N TYR A 89 -8.55 -22.75 -22.14
CA TYR A 89 -7.14 -23.11 -22.26
C TYR A 89 -6.77 -24.27 -21.35
N THR A 90 -5.71 -25.00 -21.74
CA THR A 90 -4.95 -25.89 -20.85
C THR A 90 -3.50 -25.44 -20.82
N LEU A 91 -2.86 -25.55 -19.66
CA LEU A 91 -1.48 -25.16 -19.41
C LEU A 91 -0.64 -26.41 -19.12
N LYS A 92 0.56 -26.49 -19.67
CA LYS A 92 1.45 -27.65 -19.55
C LYS A 92 2.81 -27.21 -19.04
N VAL A 93 3.36 -27.94 -18.07
CA VAL A 93 4.70 -27.72 -17.50
C VAL A 93 5.56 -28.95 -17.74
N ALA A 94 6.76 -28.73 -18.26
CA ALA A 94 7.80 -29.75 -18.46
C ALA A 94 9.05 -29.36 -17.66
N PRO A 95 9.59 -30.20 -16.77
CA PRO A 95 10.91 -29.98 -16.17
C PRO A 95 11.97 -30.22 -17.23
N VAL A 96 13.06 -29.45 -17.16
CA VAL A 96 14.23 -29.66 -18.06
C VAL A 96 15.41 -30.10 -17.19
N ILE A 97 16.01 -31.22 -17.56
CA ILE A 97 17.15 -31.85 -16.86
C ILE A 97 18.23 -32.10 -17.89
N GLY A 98 19.41 -31.54 -17.73
CA GLY A 98 20.50 -31.66 -18.70
C GLY A 98 20.14 -31.22 -20.11
N GLY A 99 19.26 -30.21 -20.23
CA GLY A 99 18.76 -29.65 -21.48
C GLY A 99 17.66 -30.49 -22.15
N VAL A 100 17.17 -31.57 -21.54
CA VAL A 100 16.11 -32.45 -22.07
C VAL A 100 14.84 -32.30 -21.24
N GLU A 101 13.69 -32.21 -21.91
CA GLU A 101 12.40 -32.20 -21.19
C GLU A 101 12.07 -33.57 -20.61
N GLY A 102 11.69 -33.56 -19.34
CA GLY A 102 11.20 -34.72 -18.62
C GLY A 102 9.69 -34.91 -18.77
N THR A 103 9.11 -35.69 -17.86
CA THR A 103 7.68 -36.00 -17.85
C THR A 103 6.86 -34.74 -17.57
N VAL A 104 5.88 -34.43 -18.44
CA VAL A 104 5.05 -33.25 -18.39
C VAL A 104 3.84 -33.44 -17.49
N SER A 105 3.35 -32.33 -16.91
CA SER A 105 2.03 -32.25 -16.28
C SER A 105 1.17 -31.20 -17.00
N THR A 106 -0.13 -31.49 -17.13
CA THR A 106 -1.10 -30.62 -17.79
C THR A 106 -2.20 -30.24 -16.79
N SER A 107 -2.60 -28.97 -16.76
CA SER A 107 -3.71 -28.50 -15.93
C SER A 107 -5.06 -29.04 -16.42
N SER A 108 -6.09 -28.96 -15.56
CA SER A 108 -7.47 -28.92 -16.03
C SER A 108 -7.69 -27.71 -16.96
N GLU A 109 -8.80 -27.71 -17.70
CA GLU A 109 -9.21 -26.58 -18.51
C GLU A 109 -9.51 -25.37 -17.61
N ILE A 110 -9.06 -24.20 -18.03
CA ILE A 110 -9.24 -22.91 -17.38
C ILE A 110 -9.90 -21.94 -18.35
N THR A 111 -10.62 -20.93 -17.86
CA THR A 111 -11.31 -19.92 -18.68
C THR A 111 -10.60 -18.57 -18.56
N VAL A 112 -10.16 -18.02 -19.65
CA VAL A 112 -9.65 -16.64 -19.79
C VAL A 112 -10.80 -15.73 -20.18
N LEU A 113 -10.95 -14.59 -19.50
CA LEU A 113 -11.96 -13.57 -19.74
C LEU A 113 -11.37 -12.41 -20.53
N ALA A 114 -12.22 -11.63 -21.22
CA ALA A 114 -11.79 -10.40 -21.88
C ALA A 114 -11.75 -9.23 -20.89
N HIS A 115 -10.85 -8.28 -21.12
CA HIS A 115 -10.95 -6.96 -20.48
C HIS A 115 -12.15 -6.17 -21.01
N ASP A 116 -12.74 -5.37 -20.13
CA ASP A 116 -13.81 -4.45 -20.50
C ASP A 116 -13.22 -3.18 -21.14
N ARG A 117 -13.43 -3.04 -22.45
CA ARG A 117 -12.98 -1.91 -23.25
C ARG A 117 -14.08 -0.86 -23.45
N THR A 118 -14.77 -0.53 -22.37
CA THR A 118 -15.76 0.55 -22.33
C THR A 118 -15.09 1.86 -21.91
N GLY A 119 -15.56 2.99 -22.44
CA GLY A 119 -15.08 4.30 -22.00
C GLY A 119 -14.46 5.14 -23.13
N PHE A 120 -14.09 6.37 -22.77
CA PHE A 120 -13.61 7.35 -23.76
C PHE A 120 -12.27 6.97 -24.38
N ALA A 121 -11.41 6.20 -23.75
CA ALA A 121 -10.15 5.74 -24.34
C ALA A 121 -10.35 4.92 -25.62
N PHE A 122 -11.54 4.37 -25.81
CA PHE A 122 -11.92 3.55 -26.99
C PHE A 122 -12.75 4.33 -28.03
N ALA A 123 -12.93 5.62 -27.83
CA ALA A 123 -13.63 6.47 -28.78
C ALA A 123 -12.99 6.39 -30.17
N ASN A 124 -13.81 6.59 -31.20
CA ASN A 124 -13.37 6.57 -32.60
C ASN A 124 -12.72 5.23 -33.04
N GLY A 125 -13.07 4.11 -32.38
CA GLY A 125 -12.55 2.78 -32.69
C GLY A 125 -11.08 2.58 -32.28
N ARG A 126 -10.52 3.44 -31.42
CA ARG A 126 -9.15 3.30 -30.92
C ARG A 126 -9.04 2.16 -29.92
N ILE A 127 -7.91 1.49 -29.92
CA ILE A 127 -7.50 0.52 -28.91
C ILE A 127 -6.14 0.98 -28.38
N PRO A 128 -6.08 1.63 -27.21
CA PRO A 128 -4.83 2.04 -26.58
C PRO A 128 -3.90 0.85 -26.30
N GLY A 129 -2.62 1.13 -26.12
CA GLY A 129 -1.62 0.11 -25.80
C GLY A 129 -1.22 -0.78 -26.98
N ALA A 130 -0.32 -1.69 -26.70
CA ALA A 130 0.30 -2.58 -27.68
C ALA A 130 -0.46 -3.91 -27.90
N TYR A 131 -1.71 -4.01 -27.39
CA TYR A 131 -2.59 -5.15 -27.61
C TYR A 131 -3.73 -4.84 -28.57
N LYS A 132 -4.23 -5.87 -29.23
CA LYS A 132 -5.43 -5.82 -30.08
C LYS A 132 -6.69 -5.86 -29.21
N ALA A 133 -7.84 -5.64 -29.83
CA ALA A 133 -9.14 -5.71 -29.16
C ALA A 133 -9.46 -7.10 -28.58
N ASP A 134 -8.85 -8.16 -29.12
CA ASP A 134 -9.02 -9.53 -28.62
C ASP A 134 -8.01 -9.92 -27.54
N GLY A 135 -7.19 -8.97 -27.04
CA GLY A 135 -6.21 -9.19 -25.98
C GLY A 135 -4.86 -9.74 -26.44
N THR A 136 -4.70 -10.07 -27.74
CA THR A 136 -3.40 -10.54 -28.25
C THR A 136 -2.48 -9.36 -28.59
N PRO A 137 -1.14 -9.51 -28.51
CA PRO A 137 -0.21 -8.46 -28.91
C PRO A 137 -0.43 -7.99 -30.35
N LYS A 138 -0.29 -6.68 -30.61
CA LYS A 138 -0.31 -6.11 -31.96
C LYS A 138 0.84 -6.68 -32.79
N ASP A 139 0.67 -6.74 -34.10
CA ASP A 139 1.67 -7.27 -35.02
C ASP A 139 2.97 -6.47 -34.96
N GLY A 140 4.09 -7.16 -34.88
CA GLY A 140 5.41 -6.55 -34.71
C GLY A 140 5.68 -5.97 -33.33
N ALA A 141 4.85 -6.24 -32.31
CA ALA A 141 5.09 -5.79 -30.94
C ALA A 141 6.43 -6.33 -30.40
N VAL A 142 7.18 -5.45 -29.77
CA VAL A 142 8.41 -5.77 -29.06
C VAL A 142 8.15 -5.82 -27.58
N ILE A 143 8.66 -6.85 -26.91
CA ILE A 143 8.43 -7.07 -25.46
C ILE A 143 9.74 -6.84 -24.72
N LEU A 144 9.68 -6.00 -23.67
CA LEU A 144 10.78 -5.68 -22.80
C LEU A 144 10.47 -6.20 -21.40
N TYR A 145 11.28 -7.13 -20.90
CA TYR A 145 11.13 -7.66 -19.54
C TYR A 145 12.05 -6.89 -18.58
N ILE A 146 11.46 -6.29 -17.56
CA ILE A 146 12.15 -5.48 -16.56
C ILE A 146 12.08 -6.20 -15.21
N THR A 147 13.24 -6.46 -14.65
CA THR A 147 13.41 -6.99 -13.30
C THR A 147 14.26 -6.03 -12.48
N GLU A 148 14.30 -6.20 -11.18
CA GLU A 148 15.16 -5.41 -10.30
C GLU A 148 16.63 -5.48 -10.71
N LYS A 149 17.09 -6.63 -11.26
CA LYS A 149 18.47 -6.81 -11.67
C LYS A 149 18.83 -6.13 -12.99
N ASN A 150 17.88 -6.02 -13.93
CA ASN A 150 18.18 -5.52 -15.27
C ASN A 150 17.63 -4.14 -15.57
N LYS A 151 16.84 -3.51 -14.67
CA LYS A 151 16.17 -2.22 -14.88
C LYS A 151 17.10 -1.11 -15.44
N ASN A 152 18.37 -1.12 -15.04
CA ASN A 152 19.38 -0.16 -15.46
C ASN A 152 20.28 -0.64 -16.63
N THR A 153 20.28 -1.93 -16.92
CA THR A 153 21.19 -2.55 -17.89
C THR A 153 20.49 -3.15 -19.12
N VAL A 154 19.17 -3.33 -19.07
CA VAL A 154 18.40 -3.76 -20.23
C VAL A 154 18.68 -2.84 -21.40
N SER A 155 18.84 -3.42 -22.59
CA SER A 155 19.17 -2.64 -23.79
C SER A 155 18.29 -2.96 -24.97
N MET A 156 18.00 -1.95 -25.76
CA MET A 156 17.20 -2.07 -26.98
C MET A 156 17.65 -1.08 -28.03
N THR A 157 17.75 -1.54 -29.29
CA THR A 157 17.87 -0.63 -30.44
C THR A 157 16.53 0.01 -30.74
N VAL A 158 16.46 1.35 -30.66
CA VAL A 158 15.27 2.16 -30.90
C VAL A 158 15.53 3.08 -32.10
N THR A 159 14.69 3.00 -33.10
CA THR A 159 14.85 3.80 -34.34
C THR A 159 14.81 5.29 -34.05
N GLY A 160 15.84 6.02 -34.48
CA GLY A 160 15.94 7.46 -34.32
C GLY A 160 16.34 7.93 -32.90
N ALA A 161 16.68 7.04 -31.99
CA ALA A 161 17.23 7.41 -30.69
C ALA A 161 18.63 8.06 -30.85
N ASN A 162 18.97 8.99 -29.93
CA ASN A 162 20.26 9.68 -29.96
C ASN A 162 21.44 8.74 -29.66
N ALA A 163 21.20 7.77 -28.78
CA ALA A 163 22.17 6.71 -28.42
C ALA A 163 21.53 5.34 -28.70
N ASN A 164 22.25 4.48 -29.44
CA ASN A 164 21.81 3.13 -29.78
C ASN A 164 22.96 2.13 -29.57
N PRO A 165 22.68 1.00 -28.86
CA PRO A 165 21.39 0.73 -28.20
C PRO A 165 21.11 1.70 -27.04
N CYS A 166 19.82 1.96 -26.76
CA CYS A 166 19.41 2.59 -25.52
C CYS A 166 19.62 1.61 -24.35
N VAL A 167 20.19 2.06 -23.25
CA VAL A 167 20.49 1.23 -22.08
C VAL A 167 19.76 1.74 -20.84
N GLY A 168 19.02 0.87 -20.16
CA GLY A 168 18.13 1.18 -19.06
C GLY A 168 16.70 1.54 -19.50
N LEU A 169 15.74 1.27 -18.63
CA LEU A 169 14.30 1.43 -18.96
C LEU A 169 13.97 2.84 -19.44
N GLN A 170 14.33 3.89 -18.65
CA GLN A 170 13.99 5.26 -19.02
C GLN A 170 14.68 5.69 -20.33
N ALA A 171 15.91 5.27 -20.58
CA ALA A 171 16.61 5.60 -21.81
C ALA A 171 15.94 4.97 -23.05
N ILE A 172 15.37 3.76 -22.91
CA ILE A 172 14.58 3.12 -23.96
C ILE A 172 13.30 3.91 -24.23
N LEU A 173 12.57 4.30 -23.17
CA LEU A 173 11.37 5.14 -23.30
C LEU A 173 11.68 6.49 -23.94
N ASP A 174 12.81 7.12 -23.58
CA ASP A 174 13.31 8.35 -24.22
C ASP A 174 13.62 8.16 -25.71
N GLY A 175 14.05 6.97 -26.10
CA GLY A 175 14.20 6.59 -27.51
C GLY A 175 12.85 6.62 -28.24
N PHE A 176 11.83 5.99 -27.70
CA PHE A 176 10.45 6.00 -28.25
C PHE A 176 9.81 7.38 -28.23
N LYS A 177 10.16 8.25 -27.26
CA LYS A 177 9.74 9.65 -27.21
C LYS A 177 10.02 10.41 -28.53
N LYS A 178 11.06 10.04 -29.29
CA LYS A 178 11.37 10.67 -30.57
C LYS A 178 10.26 10.46 -31.63
N GLY A 179 9.41 9.44 -31.47
CA GLY A 179 8.31 9.12 -32.36
C GLY A 179 8.72 8.51 -33.71
N ASN A 180 10.00 8.12 -33.88
CA ASN A 180 10.50 7.51 -35.13
C ASN A 180 10.36 5.98 -35.09
N ASP A 181 10.36 5.36 -33.94
CA ASP A 181 10.07 3.94 -33.77
C ASP A 181 8.56 3.76 -33.52
N THR A 182 7.90 3.06 -34.41
CA THR A 182 6.45 2.83 -34.37
C THR A 182 6.09 1.38 -34.01
N ARG A 183 7.10 0.57 -33.64
CA ARG A 183 6.82 -0.79 -33.15
C ARG A 183 5.99 -0.68 -31.86
N PRO A 184 4.87 -1.43 -31.74
CA PRO A 184 4.17 -1.48 -30.47
C PRO A 184 5.12 -1.99 -29.38
N LEU A 185 5.22 -1.27 -28.26
CA LEU A 185 6.11 -1.61 -27.16
C LEU A 185 5.31 -2.15 -25.98
N ILE A 186 5.66 -3.34 -25.50
CA ILE A 186 5.14 -3.92 -24.25
C ILE A 186 6.27 -3.95 -23.22
N VAL A 187 6.14 -3.15 -22.16
CA VAL A 187 7.06 -3.17 -21.03
C VAL A 187 6.44 -4.01 -19.92
N ARG A 188 7.10 -5.10 -19.56
CA ARG A 188 6.66 -6.07 -18.52
C ARG A 188 7.50 -5.95 -17.27
N LEU A 189 6.93 -5.40 -16.20
CA LEU A 189 7.55 -5.38 -14.88
C LEU A 189 7.37 -6.74 -14.20
N ILE A 190 8.44 -7.28 -13.63
CA ILE A 190 8.47 -8.57 -12.94
C ILE A 190 8.98 -8.38 -11.52
N GLY A 191 8.11 -8.61 -10.54
CA GLY A 191 8.40 -8.44 -9.12
C GLY A 191 8.50 -6.97 -8.70
N GLN A 192 9.16 -6.71 -7.58
CA GLN A 192 9.36 -5.38 -7.02
C GLN A 192 10.49 -4.66 -7.75
N ILE A 193 10.17 -3.52 -8.35
CA ILE A 193 11.15 -2.66 -9.05
C ILE A 193 11.31 -1.38 -8.22
N THR A 194 12.49 -1.19 -7.64
CA THR A 194 12.85 0.01 -6.90
C THR A 194 13.38 1.10 -7.83
N ASP A 195 13.81 2.24 -7.28
CA ASP A 195 14.31 3.37 -8.06
C ASP A 195 15.34 2.97 -9.12
N LEU A 196 15.20 3.54 -10.32
CA LEU A 196 16.14 3.38 -11.40
C LEU A 196 17.30 4.38 -11.25
N ASP A 197 18.49 4.06 -11.74
CA ASP A 197 19.65 4.98 -11.76
C ASP A 197 19.36 6.25 -12.60
N TYR A 198 18.49 6.14 -13.59
CA TYR A 198 18.06 7.26 -14.42
C TYR A 198 16.53 7.34 -14.47
N MET A 199 16.00 8.39 -13.87
CA MET A 199 14.60 8.80 -13.87
C MET A 199 14.50 10.31 -14.10
N LEU A 200 13.31 10.80 -14.37
CA LEU A 200 13.06 12.23 -14.59
C LEU A 200 12.30 12.80 -13.38
N ASN A 201 13.04 13.37 -12.43
CA ASN A 201 12.52 13.92 -11.17
C ASN A 201 11.83 12.83 -10.30
N GLY A 202 12.39 11.64 -10.26
CA GLY A 202 11.85 10.52 -9.49
C GLY A 202 10.69 9.77 -10.17
N ASP A 203 10.35 10.11 -11.44
CA ASP A 203 9.35 9.41 -12.24
C ASP A 203 9.98 8.64 -13.39
N VAL A 204 9.37 7.51 -13.74
CA VAL A 204 9.47 6.93 -15.09
C VAL A 204 8.50 7.67 -16.00
N VAL A 205 8.99 8.17 -17.14
CA VAL A 205 8.20 9.04 -18.03
C VAL A 205 7.94 8.39 -19.36
N ILE A 206 6.68 8.35 -19.77
CA ILE A 206 6.24 7.89 -21.10
C ILE A 206 5.83 9.08 -21.94
N GLU A 207 6.49 9.26 -23.07
CA GLU A 207 6.14 10.22 -24.11
C GLU A 207 6.28 9.56 -25.50
N ASN A 208 5.43 9.93 -26.45
CA ASN A 208 5.60 9.50 -27.85
C ASN A 208 5.26 10.62 -28.85
N LYS A 209 5.28 11.90 -28.41
CA LYS A 209 4.94 13.08 -29.22
C LYS A 209 3.56 12.99 -29.89
N ASN A 210 2.59 12.39 -29.22
CA ASN A 210 1.25 12.14 -29.75
C ASN A 210 1.28 11.42 -31.12
N ASN A 211 2.26 10.54 -31.32
CA ASN A 211 2.37 9.77 -32.55
C ASN A 211 1.23 8.75 -32.70
N ALA A 212 0.27 9.01 -33.53
CA ALA A 212 -0.89 8.16 -33.71
C ALA A 212 -0.57 6.71 -34.14
N SER A 213 0.65 6.44 -34.58
CA SER A 213 1.16 5.09 -34.92
C SER A 213 1.98 4.47 -33.78
N GLY A 214 2.26 5.21 -32.68
CA GLY A 214 2.94 4.71 -31.51
C GLY A 214 1.98 4.09 -30.52
N TYR A 215 2.30 2.91 -30.00
CA TYR A 215 1.49 2.18 -29.02
C TYR A 215 2.38 1.63 -27.91
N ILE A 216 2.10 1.96 -26.66
CA ILE A 216 2.89 1.48 -25.53
C ILE A 216 1.95 0.89 -24.47
N THR A 217 2.23 -0.34 -24.05
CA THR A 217 1.64 -0.94 -22.84
C THR A 217 2.72 -1.08 -21.76
N PHE A 218 2.41 -0.59 -20.57
CA PHE A 218 3.23 -0.71 -19.39
C PHE A 218 2.50 -1.62 -18.40
N GLU A 219 2.97 -2.85 -18.20
CA GLU A 219 2.22 -3.87 -17.47
C GLU A 219 3.04 -4.64 -16.46
N GLY A 220 2.38 -5.10 -15.39
CA GLY A 220 2.95 -6.01 -14.41
C GLY A 220 2.68 -7.47 -14.76
N VAL A 221 3.62 -8.35 -14.47
CA VAL A 221 3.50 -9.80 -14.66
C VAL A 221 3.21 -10.47 -13.31
N GLY A 222 2.07 -11.15 -13.22
CA GLY A 222 1.65 -11.83 -12.00
C GLY A 222 1.00 -10.90 -10.99
N ASP A 223 0.97 -11.34 -9.73
CA ASP A 223 0.31 -10.64 -8.64
C ASP A 223 1.26 -9.78 -7.78
N ASP A 224 2.57 -9.84 -8.03
CA ASP A 224 3.63 -9.21 -7.25
C ASP A 224 4.44 -8.15 -8.00
N ALA A 225 3.97 -7.72 -9.18
CA ALA A 225 4.62 -6.63 -9.92
C ALA A 225 4.35 -5.27 -9.26
N VAL A 226 5.40 -4.60 -8.77
CA VAL A 226 5.32 -3.37 -8.00
C VAL A 226 6.36 -2.35 -8.46
N ALA A 227 5.90 -1.11 -8.66
CA ALA A 227 6.72 0.09 -8.72
C ALA A 227 6.85 0.64 -7.29
N ASP A 228 8.03 0.55 -6.68
CA ASP A 228 8.27 0.91 -5.29
C ASP A 228 9.25 2.07 -5.20
N GLY A 229 8.78 3.21 -4.74
CA GLY A 229 9.54 4.44 -4.56
C GLY A 229 9.39 5.47 -5.68
N TRP A 230 8.88 5.10 -6.85
CA TRP A 230 8.78 5.98 -8.01
C TRP A 230 7.36 6.02 -8.61
N GLY A 231 7.07 7.14 -9.31
CA GLY A 231 5.82 7.35 -10.02
C GLY A 231 5.94 7.13 -11.53
N LEU A 232 4.79 7.00 -12.19
CA LEU A 232 4.70 6.92 -13.65
C LEU A 232 4.05 8.19 -14.20
N ARG A 233 4.78 8.95 -15.02
CA ARG A 233 4.28 10.18 -15.64
C ARG A 233 4.09 10.01 -17.14
N ILE A 234 2.88 10.31 -17.64
CA ILE A 234 2.51 10.25 -19.05
C ILE A 234 2.27 11.67 -19.55
N LYS A 235 2.99 12.11 -20.58
CA LYS A 235 2.82 13.43 -21.15
C LYS A 235 3.12 13.47 -22.65
N ASN A 236 2.45 14.35 -23.39
CA ASN A 236 2.58 14.45 -24.86
C ASN A 236 2.53 13.07 -25.50
N ALA A 237 1.55 12.23 -25.11
CA ALA A 237 1.48 10.84 -25.47
C ALA A 237 0.08 10.43 -25.92
N THR A 238 0.01 9.48 -26.84
CA THR A 238 -1.23 8.88 -27.34
C THR A 238 -1.12 7.36 -27.34
N ASN A 239 -2.26 6.67 -27.28
CA ASN A 239 -2.36 5.20 -27.34
C ASN A 239 -1.54 4.48 -26.26
N ILE A 240 -1.64 4.93 -25.00
CA ILE A 240 -0.93 4.32 -23.87
C ILE A 240 -1.92 3.48 -23.03
N GLU A 241 -1.49 2.30 -22.64
CA GLU A 241 -2.16 1.41 -21.69
C GLU A 241 -1.23 1.15 -20.49
N VAL A 242 -1.77 1.27 -19.27
CA VAL A 242 -1.06 0.89 -18.03
C VAL A 242 -1.93 -0.08 -17.26
N ARG A 243 -1.39 -1.26 -16.88
CA ARG A 243 -2.19 -2.28 -16.22
C ARG A 243 -1.41 -3.20 -15.26
N ASN A 244 -2.11 -3.77 -14.31
CA ASN A 244 -1.65 -4.84 -13.42
C ASN A 244 -0.37 -4.50 -12.64
N ILE A 245 -0.21 -3.25 -12.20
CA ILE A 245 0.95 -2.79 -11.42
C ILE A 245 0.48 -2.25 -10.08
N GLY A 246 1.21 -2.57 -8.99
CA GLY A 246 1.07 -1.88 -7.71
C GLY A 246 2.04 -0.70 -7.65
N PHE A 247 1.53 0.50 -7.36
CA PHE A 247 2.35 1.69 -7.12
C PHE A 247 2.36 1.98 -5.63
N MET A 248 3.55 2.01 -5.02
CA MET A 248 3.70 2.26 -3.60
C MET A 248 4.92 3.10 -3.27
N ASN A 249 4.84 3.82 -2.16
CA ASN A 249 5.93 4.63 -1.62
C ASN A 249 6.49 5.68 -2.61
N CYS A 250 5.69 6.12 -3.60
CA CYS A 250 6.13 7.09 -4.60
C CYS A 250 6.77 8.32 -3.93
N ASN A 251 7.97 8.67 -4.35
CA ASN A 251 8.79 9.78 -3.83
C ASN A 251 9.32 10.67 -4.97
N SER A 252 8.53 10.86 -6.01
CA SER A 252 8.89 11.78 -7.09
C SER A 252 8.60 13.24 -6.73
N ASP A 253 9.13 14.18 -7.52
CA ASP A 253 8.88 15.62 -7.33
C ASP A 253 7.40 15.98 -7.57
N GLU A 254 6.69 15.25 -8.46
CA GLU A 254 5.25 15.41 -8.67
C GLU A 254 4.45 14.75 -7.54
N GLY A 255 4.94 13.65 -6.97
CA GLY A 255 4.35 12.94 -5.84
C GLY A 255 3.18 12.02 -6.21
N ASP A 256 2.74 11.99 -7.47
CA ASP A 256 1.64 11.14 -7.95
C ASP A 256 2.12 9.70 -8.20
N ASN A 257 1.31 8.68 -7.86
CA ASN A 257 1.62 7.31 -8.27
C ASN A 257 1.57 7.18 -9.79
N ILE A 258 0.51 7.73 -10.42
CA ILE A 258 0.42 7.90 -11.88
C ILE A 258 -0.11 9.32 -12.17
N GLY A 259 0.65 10.11 -12.91
CA GLY A 259 0.25 11.44 -13.36
C GLY A 259 0.12 11.53 -14.88
N LEU A 260 -1.09 11.82 -15.39
CA LEU A 260 -1.30 12.23 -16.78
C LEU A 260 -1.15 13.74 -16.86
N GLN A 261 0.00 14.18 -17.32
CA GLN A 261 0.26 15.58 -17.57
C GLN A 261 -0.15 15.95 -19.00
N GLN A 262 -0.26 17.21 -19.28
CA GLN A 262 -0.86 17.82 -20.46
C GLN A 262 -0.61 17.12 -21.81
N ASN A 263 -1.57 17.27 -22.70
CA ASN A 263 -1.53 16.86 -24.13
C ASN A 263 -1.48 15.35 -24.35
N ASN A 264 -2.22 14.57 -23.56
CA ASN A 264 -2.38 13.15 -23.84
C ASN A 264 -3.78 12.89 -24.41
N ASP A 265 -3.88 11.82 -25.21
CA ASP A 265 -5.14 11.29 -25.68
C ASP A 265 -5.10 9.76 -25.83
N TYR A 266 -6.28 9.13 -25.75
CA TYR A 266 -6.41 7.67 -25.83
C TYR A 266 -5.53 6.93 -24.83
N ILE A 267 -5.72 7.26 -23.53
CA ILE A 267 -4.99 6.66 -22.41
C ILE A 267 -5.93 5.76 -21.62
N TRP A 268 -5.49 4.54 -21.34
CA TRP A 268 -6.21 3.58 -20.52
C TRP A 268 -5.35 3.09 -19.36
N VAL A 269 -5.78 3.38 -18.12
CA VAL A 269 -5.14 2.89 -16.88
C VAL A 269 -6.12 1.98 -16.16
N HIS A 270 -5.74 0.71 -15.97
CA HIS A 270 -6.68 -0.26 -15.42
C HIS A 270 -5.99 -1.39 -14.61
N ASN A 271 -6.76 -2.01 -13.73
CA ASN A 271 -6.31 -3.14 -12.92
C ASN A 271 -4.98 -2.86 -12.16
N CYS A 272 -4.78 -1.63 -11.71
CA CYS A 272 -3.64 -1.22 -10.90
C CYS A 272 -4.05 -1.05 -9.43
N ASP A 273 -3.10 -1.29 -8.51
CA ASP A 273 -3.25 -0.94 -7.10
C ASP A 273 -2.55 0.37 -6.80
N MET A 274 -3.29 1.33 -6.23
CA MET A 274 -2.79 2.63 -5.82
C MET A 274 -2.65 2.64 -4.30
N PHE A 275 -1.42 2.53 -3.81
CA PHE A 275 -1.07 2.56 -2.40
C PHE A 275 -0.57 3.93 -1.98
N TYR A 276 -0.22 4.08 -0.70
CA TYR A 276 0.38 5.31 -0.20
C TYR A 276 1.67 5.69 -0.92
N GLY A 277 1.80 6.98 -1.19
CA GLY A 277 3.07 7.62 -1.52
C GLY A 277 3.81 8.10 -0.27
N ASN A 278 4.93 8.80 -0.48
CA ASN A 278 5.59 9.55 0.57
C ASN A 278 4.74 10.78 0.94
N ALA A 279 4.77 11.13 2.22
CA ALA A 279 4.06 12.31 2.69
C ALA A 279 4.65 13.58 2.06
N GLY A 280 3.82 14.38 1.43
CA GLY A 280 4.19 15.69 0.91
C GLY A 280 4.26 16.77 2.00
N SER A 281 4.45 18.01 1.58
CA SER A 281 4.58 19.16 2.49
C SER A 281 3.28 19.60 3.13
N ASP A 282 2.15 19.30 2.51
CA ASP A 282 0.82 19.73 2.95
C ASP A 282 0.12 18.68 3.83
N ALA A 283 -0.72 19.13 4.74
CA ALA A 283 -1.42 18.24 5.68
C ALA A 283 -2.35 17.24 4.99
N ASP A 284 -2.85 17.54 3.79
CA ASP A 284 -3.68 16.63 3.00
C ASP A 284 -2.87 15.68 2.09
N GLN A 285 -1.54 15.76 2.14
CA GLN A 285 -0.60 14.87 1.43
C GLN A 285 0.05 13.83 2.36
N ILE A 286 -0.49 13.59 3.53
CA ILE A 286 0.10 12.66 4.52
C ILE A 286 0.12 11.20 4.01
N LYS A 287 -0.76 10.86 3.08
CA LYS A 287 -0.87 9.54 2.41
C LYS A 287 -0.21 9.50 1.02
N GLY A 288 0.53 10.54 0.64
CA GLY A 288 1.05 10.81 -0.70
C GLY A 288 0.34 12.00 -1.34
N ASP A 289 0.76 12.44 -2.54
CA ASP A 289 0.04 13.44 -3.31
C ASP A 289 -1.15 12.81 -4.07
N GLY A 290 -1.23 12.87 -5.39
CA GLY A 290 -2.28 12.21 -6.16
C GLY A 290 -2.04 10.72 -6.32
N ALA A 291 -3.10 9.90 -6.30
CA ALA A 291 -2.93 8.48 -6.63
C ALA A 291 -2.95 8.26 -8.16
N LEU A 292 -3.91 8.88 -8.86
CA LEU A 292 -4.04 8.77 -10.31
C LEU A 292 -4.66 10.07 -10.85
N ASP A 293 -3.82 11.05 -11.16
CA ASP A 293 -4.22 12.39 -11.56
C ASP A 293 -4.21 12.59 -13.07
N CYS A 294 -5.06 13.50 -13.57
CA CYS A 294 -5.18 13.78 -14.99
C CYS A 294 -5.35 15.28 -15.27
N LYS A 295 -4.45 15.85 -16.06
CA LYS A 295 -4.41 17.28 -16.39
C LYS A 295 -4.36 17.45 -17.92
N GLY A 296 -5.23 18.27 -18.51
CA GLY A 296 -5.19 18.66 -19.93
C GLY A 296 -5.08 17.50 -20.92
N SER A 297 -5.70 16.38 -20.60
CA SER A 297 -5.70 15.14 -21.42
C SER A 297 -7.13 14.75 -21.73
N THR A 298 -7.39 14.12 -22.88
CA THR A 298 -8.74 13.75 -23.31
C THR A 298 -8.81 12.31 -23.82
N TYR A 299 -10.03 11.78 -24.01
CA TYR A 299 -10.24 10.38 -24.36
C TYR A 299 -9.50 9.42 -23.41
N VAL A 300 -9.72 9.62 -22.10
CA VAL A 300 -9.07 8.85 -21.03
C VAL A 300 -10.08 7.91 -20.38
N THR A 301 -9.64 6.73 -19.98
CA THR A 301 -10.43 5.77 -19.18
C THR A 301 -9.58 5.26 -18.01
N PHE A 302 -10.11 5.38 -16.81
CA PHE A 302 -9.57 4.74 -15.59
C PHE A 302 -10.57 3.69 -15.12
N SER A 303 -10.18 2.41 -15.13
CA SER A 303 -11.12 1.32 -14.84
C SER A 303 -10.50 0.18 -14.06
N TYR A 304 -11.30 -0.46 -13.21
CA TYR A 304 -10.87 -1.60 -12.40
C TYR A 304 -9.60 -1.36 -11.57
N ASN A 305 -9.29 -0.10 -11.21
CA ASN A 305 -8.19 0.19 -10.30
C ASN A 305 -8.67 0.06 -8.85
N HIS A 306 -7.76 -0.30 -7.95
CA HIS A 306 -8.02 -0.38 -6.52
C HIS A 306 -7.21 0.70 -5.80
N PHE A 307 -7.91 1.62 -5.13
CA PHE A 307 -7.34 2.72 -4.36
C PHE A 307 -7.38 2.35 -2.88
N TRP A 308 -6.23 2.07 -2.30
CA TRP A 308 -6.07 1.62 -0.91
C TRP A 308 -5.89 2.80 0.03
N ASP A 309 -6.95 3.22 0.72
CA ASP A 309 -6.96 4.32 1.70
C ASP A 309 -6.27 5.61 1.17
N SER A 310 -6.47 5.90 -0.10
CA SER A 310 -5.83 7.06 -0.74
C SER A 310 -6.35 8.38 -0.18
N GLY A 311 -5.45 9.32 0.15
CA GLY A 311 -5.83 10.65 0.62
C GLY A 311 -6.48 11.51 -0.45
N LYS A 312 -5.91 11.45 -1.67
CA LYS A 312 -6.32 12.20 -2.86
C LYS A 312 -6.31 11.26 -4.06
N SER A 313 -7.44 10.62 -4.36
CA SER A 313 -7.48 9.55 -5.37
C SER A 313 -7.29 10.06 -6.80
N ASN A 314 -8.11 11.03 -7.25
CA ASN A 314 -8.09 11.50 -8.64
C ASN A 314 -8.35 13.01 -8.74
N LEU A 315 -7.32 13.80 -8.95
CA LEU A 315 -7.48 15.19 -9.39
C LEU A 315 -7.67 15.22 -10.90
N LEU A 316 -8.68 15.95 -11.36
CA LEU A 316 -8.98 16.12 -12.77
C LEU A 316 -9.00 17.60 -13.11
N GLY A 317 -8.03 18.03 -13.90
CA GLY A 317 -7.85 19.40 -14.32
C GLY A 317 -7.10 20.28 -13.27
N LEU A 318 -6.18 21.11 -13.74
CA LEU A 318 -5.48 22.13 -12.95
C LEU A 318 -4.76 23.11 -13.90
N GLY A 319 -5.33 24.29 -14.17
CA GLY A 319 -4.68 25.33 -14.96
C GLY A 319 -4.49 24.97 -16.43
N GLU A 320 -5.43 24.27 -17.01
CA GLU A 320 -5.46 23.96 -18.44
C GLU A 320 -5.70 25.21 -19.28
N ASP A 321 -4.99 25.33 -20.40
CA ASP A 321 -5.28 26.35 -21.43
C ASP A 321 -6.53 26.01 -22.23
N THR A 322 -6.83 24.71 -22.39
CA THR A 322 -8.02 24.17 -23.04
C THR A 322 -9.02 23.67 -22.01
N THR A 323 -10.22 24.21 -21.99
CA THR A 323 -11.28 23.87 -21.06
C THR A 323 -12.50 23.21 -21.72
N THR A 324 -12.42 22.87 -22.99
CA THR A 324 -13.48 22.23 -23.76
C THR A 324 -12.97 21.02 -24.51
N GLY A 325 -13.85 20.06 -24.81
CA GLY A 325 -13.49 18.83 -25.51
C GLY A 325 -12.67 17.86 -24.67
N LEU A 326 -12.70 18.01 -23.33
CA LEU A 326 -12.02 17.11 -22.41
C LEU A 326 -12.98 16.03 -21.93
N TYR A 327 -12.71 14.78 -22.33
CA TYR A 327 -13.55 13.62 -22.02
C TYR A 327 -12.78 12.55 -21.24
N ILE A 328 -13.39 12.09 -20.14
CA ILE A 328 -12.82 11.03 -19.30
C ILE A 328 -13.93 10.14 -18.74
N SER A 329 -13.63 8.86 -18.56
CA SER A 329 -14.47 7.89 -17.86
C SER A 329 -13.76 7.22 -16.70
N TYR A 330 -14.51 6.99 -15.63
CA TYR A 330 -14.12 6.24 -14.44
C TYR A 330 -15.12 5.13 -14.23
N HIS A 331 -14.71 3.85 -14.31
CA HIS A 331 -15.64 2.77 -14.08
C HIS A 331 -15.01 1.55 -13.42
N HIS A 332 -15.83 0.83 -12.64
CA HIS A 332 -15.42 -0.37 -11.92
C HIS A 332 -14.17 -0.18 -11.04
N ASN A 333 -13.86 1.05 -10.63
CA ASN A 333 -12.80 1.29 -9.66
C ASN A 333 -13.30 1.00 -8.25
N TRP A 334 -12.43 0.48 -7.41
CA TRP A 334 -12.65 0.33 -5.98
C TRP A 334 -11.94 1.44 -5.23
N TYR A 335 -12.72 2.33 -4.65
CA TYR A 335 -12.25 3.34 -3.73
C TYR A 335 -12.43 2.81 -2.32
N ASP A 336 -11.38 2.19 -1.77
CA ASP A 336 -11.41 1.39 -0.55
C ASP A 336 -10.88 2.22 0.62
N HIS A 337 -11.79 2.74 1.46
CA HIS A 337 -11.54 3.59 2.62
C HIS A 337 -10.77 4.88 2.31
N SER A 338 -10.81 5.34 1.08
CA SER A 338 -10.14 6.55 0.61
C SER A 338 -10.81 7.83 1.14
N ASP A 339 -10.06 8.96 1.14
CA ASP A 339 -10.56 10.20 1.72
C ASP A 339 -11.39 11.02 0.73
N SER A 340 -10.82 11.40 -0.41
CA SER A 340 -11.38 12.42 -1.29
C SER A 340 -10.96 12.29 -2.76
N ARG A 341 -11.62 13.07 -3.63
CA ARG A 341 -11.32 13.18 -5.06
C ARG A 341 -11.57 11.87 -5.82
N HIS A 342 -12.84 11.43 -5.94
CA HIS A 342 -13.20 10.19 -6.61
C HIS A 342 -14.20 10.39 -7.79
N PRO A 343 -13.88 11.21 -8.79
CA PRO A 343 -12.83 12.23 -8.92
C PRO A 343 -13.23 13.62 -8.40
N ARG A 344 -12.25 14.53 -8.24
CA ARG A 344 -12.51 15.98 -8.21
C ARG A 344 -12.33 16.55 -9.61
N VAL A 345 -13.43 17.04 -10.19
CA VAL A 345 -13.51 17.37 -11.62
C VAL A 345 -13.50 18.88 -11.86
N ARG A 346 -12.58 19.35 -12.70
CA ARG A 346 -12.56 20.69 -13.29
C ARG A 346 -12.67 20.58 -14.81
N PHE A 347 -13.48 21.44 -15.46
CA PHE A 347 -13.58 21.62 -16.92
C PHE A 347 -14.09 20.42 -17.73
N TYR A 348 -13.90 19.19 -17.28
CA TYR A 348 -14.17 17.98 -18.02
C TYR A 348 -15.65 17.65 -18.12
N SER A 349 -15.98 16.92 -19.22
CA SER A 349 -17.16 16.07 -19.32
C SER A 349 -16.76 14.68 -18.84
N ALA A 350 -17.12 14.34 -17.59
CA ALA A 350 -16.69 13.11 -16.95
C ALA A 350 -17.86 12.12 -16.78
N HIS A 351 -17.67 10.87 -17.19
CA HIS A 351 -18.60 9.78 -16.97
C HIS A 351 -18.09 8.86 -15.85
N VAL A 352 -18.80 8.84 -14.71
CA VAL A 352 -18.47 8.08 -13.51
C VAL A 352 -19.52 7.02 -13.29
N PHE A 353 -19.23 5.75 -13.58
CA PHE A 353 -20.23 4.69 -13.55
C PHE A 353 -19.69 3.36 -13.03
N ASN A 354 -20.54 2.57 -12.42
CA ASN A 354 -20.21 1.23 -11.92
C ASN A 354 -19.00 1.14 -10.96
N ASN A 355 -18.64 2.24 -10.29
CA ASN A 355 -17.60 2.22 -9.28
C ASN A 355 -18.15 1.78 -7.92
N TYR A 356 -17.29 1.26 -7.07
CA TYR A 356 -17.57 0.99 -5.67
C TYR A 356 -16.83 1.99 -4.77
N PHE A 357 -17.61 2.80 -4.05
CA PHE A 357 -17.13 3.76 -3.06
C PHE A 357 -17.38 3.15 -1.69
N ASP A 358 -16.31 2.73 -1.01
CA ASP A 358 -16.35 1.89 0.18
C ASP A 358 -15.73 2.60 1.37
N GLY A 359 -16.54 3.19 2.26
CA GLY A 359 -16.06 3.88 3.45
C GLY A 359 -15.31 5.18 3.14
N ILE A 360 -15.92 6.11 2.40
CA ILE A 360 -15.28 7.37 1.97
C ILE A 360 -15.36 8.43 3.07
N ALA A 361 -14.20 8.79 3.64
CA ALA A 361 -14.13 9.62 4.84
C ALA A 361 -14.46 11.10 4.61
N LYS A 362 -14.22 11.68 3.42
CA LYS A 362 -14.48 13.07 3.09
C LYS A 362 -15.59 13.22 2.04
N TYR A 363 -15.30 12.92 0.77
CA TYR A 363 -16.32 12.99 -0.28
C TYR A 363 -16.00 12.08 -1.46
N GLY A 364 -17.02 11.63 -2.15
CA GLY A 364 -16.94 10.85 -3.38
C GLY A 364 -16.65 11.73 -4.60
N VAL A 365 -17.66 11.94 -5.47
CA VAL A 365 -17.54 12.72 -6.70
C VAL A 365 -17.70 14.22 -6.41
N GLY A 366 -16.77 15.03 -6.89
CA GLY A 366 -16.82 16.49 -6.75
C GLY A 366 -16.77 17.23 -8.08
N ALA A 367 -17.74 18.15 -8.33
CA ALA A 367 -17.82 18.95 -9.54
C ALA A 367 -17.50 20.42 -9.26
N THR A 368 -16.51 20.97 -9.98
CA THR A 368 -16.06 22.36 -9.86
C THR A 368 -15.64 22.92 -11.22
N MET A 369 -15.40 24.23 -11.33
CA MET A 369 -14.87 24.93 -12.50
C MET A 369 -15.61 24.59 -13.82
N GLY A 370 -16.95 24.63 -13.79
CA GLY A 370 -17.76 24.43 -15.00
C GLY A 370 -17.77 22.99 -15.56
N SER A 371 -17.30 22.01 -14.80
CA SER A 371 -17.36 20.60 -15.21
C SER A 371 -18.80 20.10 -15.32
N SER A 372 -19.00 19.11 -16.17
CA SER A 372 -20.23 18.33 -16.29
C SER A 372 -19.96 16.88 -15.99
N VAL A 373 -20.55 16.36 -14.91
CA VAL A 373 -20.27 15.00 -14.43
C VAL A 373 -21.53 14.15 -14.48
N PHE A 374 -21.52 13.08 -15.27
CA PHE A 374 -22.57 12.09 -15.27
C PHE A 374 -22.20 10.92 -14.34
N VAL A 375 -22.97 10.76 -13.26
CA VAL A 375 -22.74 9.77 -12.20
C VAL A 375 -23.87 8.77 -12.22
N GLU A 376 -23.60 7.55 -12.71
CA GLU A 376 -24.65 6.55 -12.83
C GLU A 376 -24.25 5.15 -12.37
N ASN A 377 -25.21 4.40 -11.83
CA ASN A 377 -25.07 2.98 -11.47
C ASN A 377 -23.87 2.66 -10.58
N ASN A 378 -23.43 3.60 -9.74
CA ASN A 378 -22.37 3.37 -8.75
C ASN A 378 -22.95 2.83 -7.44
N PHE A 379 -22.11 2.15 -6.66
CA PHE A 379 -22.43 1.70 -5.31
C PHE A 379 -21.65 2.52 -4.28
N PHE A 380 -22.35 3.27 -3.41
CA PHE A 380 -21.79 4.07 -2.33
C PHE A 380 -22.16 3.44 -0.99
N ARG A 381 -21.17 2.96 -0.24
CA ARG A 381 -21.30 2.45 1.13
C ARG A 381 -20.56 3.37 2.10
N ASN A 382 -21.27 3.91 3.08
CA ASN A 382 -20.69 4.80 4.10
C ASN A 382 -19.80 5.91 3.52
N CYS A 383 -20.20 6.44 2.36
CA CYS A 383 -19.56 7.60 1.76
C CYS A 383 -20.13 8.87 2.43
N LYS A 384 -19.29 9.60 3.18
CA LYS A 384 -19.73 10.75 3.97
C LYS A 384 -20.53 11.75 3.14
N TYR A 385 -20.02 12.15 1.99
CA TYR A 385 -20.68 12.98 0.99
C TYR A 385 -20.53 12.33 -0.39
N PRO A 386 -21.52 11.58 -0.86
CA PRO A 386 -21.40 10.83 -2.13
C PRO A 386 -21.07 11.71 -3.34
N MET A 387 -21.72 12.86 -3.42
CA MET A 387 -21.53 13.84 -4.49
C MET A 387 -21.54 15.24 -3.90
N LEU A 388 -20.71 16.14 -4.42
CA LEU A 388 -20.62 17.55 -4.05
C LEU A 388 -20.50 18.43 -5.29
N THR A 389 -21.26 19.53 -5.32
CA THR A 389 -21.02 20.65 -6.23
C THR A 389 -20.34 21.78 -5.45
N SER A 390 -19.23 22.31 -5.97
CA SER A 390 -18.44 23.33 -5.29
C SER A 390 -19.24 24.59 -4.96
N MET A 391 -19.05 25.12 -3.75
CA MET A 391 -19.62 26.35 -3.23
C MET A 391 -21.16 26.38 -3.14
N GLN A 392 -21.78 25.20 -3.01
CA GLN A 392 -23.23 25.09 -2.75
C GLN A 392 -23.57 23.79 -1.99
N GLY A 393 -24.83 23.66 -1.59
CA GLY A 393 -25.37 22.45 -0.97
C GLY A 393 -24.57 21.96 0.22
N THR A 394 -24.19 20.70 0.18
CA THR A 394 -23.42 20.04 1.25
C THR A 394 -22.02 20.63 1.40
N ASP A 395 -21.39 21.12 0.35
CA ASP A 395 -20.04 21.68 0.40
C ASP A 395 -19.90 22.88 1.34
N ILE A 396 -20.92 23.73 1.42
CA ILE A 396 -20.93 24.92 2.29
C ILE A 396 -21.88 24.81 3.50
N PHE A 397 -22.46 23.63 3.73
CA PHE A 397 -23.48 23.44 4.76
C PHE A 397 -23.01 23.81 6.17
N TYR A 398 -21.74 23.55 6.52
CA TYR A 398 -21.18 23.87 7.82
C TYR A 398 -20.52 25.26 7.87
N GLY A 399 -20.66 26.07 6.83
CA GLY A 399 -20.02 27.40 6.72
C GLY A 399 -18.55 27.33 6.36
N GLY A 400 -17.96 28.45 5.99
CA GLY A 400 -16.55 28.56 5.60
C GLY A 400 -16.31 28.38 4.09
N GLY A 401 -15.09 28.04 3.68
CA GLY A 401 -14.65 27.95 2.29
C GLY A 401 -15.03 26.69 1.53
N GLY A 402 -15.93 25.86 2.09
CA GLY A 402 -16.31 24.58 1.49
C GLY A 402 -15.24 23.49 1.58
N THR A 403 -15.51 22.33 1.00
CA THR A 403 -14.58 21.19 0.91
C THR A 403 -13.57 21.38 -0.23
N PHE A 404 -13.92 22.17 -1.24
CA PHE A 404 -13.06 22.61 -2.32
C PHE A 404 -12.39 23.93 -1.96
N SER A 405 -11.52 24.45 -2.82
CA SER A 405 -10.73 25.67 -2.56
C SER A 405 -11.46 26.97 -2.87
N GLY A 406 -12.79 27.03 -2.80
CA GLY A 406 -13.59 28.21 -3.14
C GLY A 406 -13.76 28.42 -4.65
N GLU A 407 -13.57 27.39 -5.45
CA GLU A 407 -13.70 27.42 -6.91
C GLU A 407 -15.16 27.50 -7.33
N ASP A 408 -15.42 28.03 -8.54
CA ASP A 408 -16.74 27.99 -9.15
C ASP A 408 -17.31 26.57 -9.19
N GLY A 409 -18.64 26.44 -9.14
CA GLY A 409 -19.29 25.14 -9.21
C GLY A 409 -19.23 24.52 -10.62
N GLY A 410 -19.21 23.22 -10.68
CA GLY A 410 -19.60 22.42 -11.82
C GLY A 410 -21.06 21.99 -11.71
N THR A 411 -21.43 20.92 -12.40
CA THR A 411 -22.79 20.33 -12.35
C THR A 411 -22.69 18.80 -12.39
N ILE A 412 -23.53 18.13 -11.59
CA ILE A 412 -23.64 16.67 -11.56
C ILE A 412 -25.05 16.26 -11.98
N LYS A 413 -25.14 15.39 -12.98
CA LYS A 413 -26.32 14.58 -13.29
C LYS A 413 -26.14 13.20 -12.67
N ALA A 414 -27.05 12.79 -11.78
CA ALA A 414 -27.03 11.50 -11.13
C ALA A 414 -28.16 10.61 -11.66
N PHE A 415 -27.91 9.31 -11.81
CA PHE A 415 -28.92 8.34 -12.21
C PHE A 415 -28.66 6.94 -11.64
N ASN A 416 -29.66 6.33 -11.01
CA ASN A 416 -29.65 4.95 -10.55
C ASN A 416 -28.42 4.53 -9.71
N ASN A 417 -27.93 5.42 -8.83
CA ASN A 417 -26.88 5.08 -7.88
C ASN A 417 -27.47 4.43 -6.61
N SER A 418 -26.80 3.41 -6.07
CA SER A 418 -27.12 2.84 -4.75
C SER A 418 -26.32 3.58 -3.69
N ILE A 419 -26.98 4.31 -2.78
CA ILE A 419 -26.34 5.15 -1.78
C ILE A 419 -26.83 4.75 -0.37
N SER A 420 -25.90 4.48 0.55
CA SER A 420 -26.22 4.10 1.93
C SER A 420 -25.16 4.60 2.91
N GLY A 421 -25.59 4.98 4.13
CA GLY A 421 -24.70 5.40 5.22
C GLY A 421 -24.08 6.79 5.04
N GLN A 422 -24.57 7.61 4.10
CA GLN A 422 -24.09 8.95 3.87
C GLN A 422 -24.50 9.90 5.02
N THR A 423 -23.63 10.87 5.33
CA THR A 423 -23.96 11.92 6.30
C THR A 423 -24.92 12.94 5.69
N ARG A 424 -24.70 13.31 4.43
CA ARG A 424 -25.55 14.26 3.71
C ARG A 424 -25.41 14.08 2.20
N TYR A 425 -26.53 14.22 1.52
CA TYR A 425 -26.65 14.32 0.06
C TYR A 425 -27.94 15.02 -0.27
N VAL A 426 -27.88 16.10 -1.02
CA VAL A 426 -29.03 16.95 -1.35
C VAL A 426 -29.22 16.98 -2.87
N THR A 427 -30.35 16.50 -3.31
CA THR A 427 -30.73 16.54 -4.72
C THR A 427 -31.44 17.84 -5.08
N TYR A 428 -31.28 18.30 -6.32
CA TYR A 428 -32.03 19.44 -6.85
C TYR A 428 -33.53 19.22 -6.67
N ASP A 429 -34.20 20.23 -6.09
CA ASP A 429 -35.64 20.31 -6.01
C ASP A 429 -36.07 21.76 -6.28
N GLN A 430 -36.97 21.94 -7.24
CA GLN A 430 -37.39 23.29 -7.70
C GLN A 430 -38.00 24.16 -6.59
N VAL A 431 -38.54 23.54 -5.55
CA VAL A 431 -39.24 24.24 -4.45
C VAL A 431 -38.31 24.36 -3.23
N ASN A 432 -37.69 23.26 -2.80
CA ASN A 432 -36.96 23.21 -1.54
C ASN A 432 -35.45 23.45 -1.69
N PHE A 433 -34.86 22.98 -2.79
CA PHE A 433 -33.40 23.09 -3.05
C PHE A 433 -33.12 23.52 -4.50
N PRO A 434 -33.64 24.73 -4.93
CA PRO A 434 -33.47 25.19 -6.32
C PRO A 434 -32.02 25.65 -6.62
N VAL A 435 -31.23 25.94 -5.59
CA VAL A 435 -29.86 26.43 -5.68
C VAL A 435 -28.88 25.60 -4.81
N GLU A 436 -29.31 25.24 -3.62
CA GLU A 436 -28.48 24.56 -2.62
C GLU A 436 -28.60 23.03 -2.76
N PHE A 437 -28.11 22.49 -3.87
CA PHE A 437 -28.13 21.06 -4.19
C PHE A 437 -26.72 20.55 -4.53
N ASP A 438 -26.49 19.24 -4.38
CA ASP A 438 -25.25 18.56 -4.72
C ASP A 438 -25.28 17.99 -6.13
N ALA A 439 -26.42 17.44 -6.55
CA ALA A 439 -26.62 16.86 -7.86
C ALA A 439 -28.08 16.99 -8.33
N VAL A 440 -28.30 16.85 -9.63
CA VAL A 440 -29.62 16.71 -10.26
C VAL A 440 -29.88 15.23 -10.49
N GLU A 441 -30.81 14.63 -9.73
CA GLU A 441 -31.28 13.27 -9.96
C GLU A 441 -32.16 13.21 -11.19
N ALA A 442 -31.75 12.46 -12.20
CA ALA A 442 -32.49 12.28 -13.42
C ALA A 442 -33.55 11.17 -13.26
N ALA A 443 -34.79 11.44 -13.69
CA ALA A 443 -35.86 10.44 -13.67
C ALA A 443 -35.66 9.33 -14.70
N THR A 444 -34.93 9.62 -15.78
CA THR A 444 -34.55 8.68 -16.82
C THR A 444 -33.11 8.92 -17.23
N ARG A 445 -32.41 7.89 -17.66
CA ARG A 445 -31.02 7.97 -18.06
C ARG A 445 -30.76 9.04 -19.13
N ASP A 446 -31.63 9.14 -20.11
CA ASP A 446 -31.55 10.06 -21.24
C ASP A 446 -32.14 11.45 -20.96
N GLN A 447 -32.53 11.76 -19.72
CA GLN A 447 -33.10 13.06 -19.39
C GLN A 447 -32.10 14.17 -19.66
N VAL A 448 -32.48 15.16 -20.44
CA VAL A 448 -31.76 16.41 -20.66
C VAL A 448 -31.97 17.33 -19.45
N ILE A 449 -30.86 17.76 -18.85
CA ILE A 449 -30.89 18.72 -17.73
C ILE A 449 -31.06 20.12 -18.29
N SER A 450 -32.06 20.86 -17.77
CA SER A 450 -32.36 22.22 -18.21
C SER A 450 -31.20 23.18 -17.94
N ASN A 451 -30.91 24.06 -18.88
CA ASN A 451 -29.94 25.15 -18.73
C ASN A 451 -30.39 26.26 -17.73
N THR A 452 -31.61 26.15 -17.21
CA THR A 452 -32.08 27.01 -16.10
C THR A 452 -31.54 26.53 -14.74
N ILE A 453 -31.13 25.28 -14.63
CA ILE A 453 -30.47 24.72 -13.44
C ILE A 453 -28.97 25.02 -13.55
N LYS A 454 -28.49 25.85 -12.64
CA LYS A 454 -27.11 26.36 -12.68
C LYS A 454 -26.42 26.17 -11.35
N SER A 455 -25.10 26.05 -11.38
CA SER A 455 -24.30 26.16 -10.17
C SER A 455 -24.47 27.55 -9.55
N LYS A 456 -24.45 27.61 -8.21
CA LYS A 456 -24.61 28.86 -7.45
C LYS A 456 -23.48 29.85 -7.74
N GLN A 457 -22.24 29.38 -7.71
CA GLN A 457 -21.07 30.16 -8.08
C GLN A 457 -20.60 29.78 -9.48
N GLY A 458 -20.33 30.76 -10.34
CA GLY A 458 -19.95 30.58 -11.74
C GLY A 458 -21.14 30.43 -12.70
N ALA A 459 -22.36 30.19 -12.19
CA ALA A 459 -23.58 30.00 -12.99
C ALA A 459 -23.45 28.99 -14.12
N ASN A 460 -22.62 27.96 -13.93
CA ASN A 460 -22.34 26.91 -14.88
C ASN A 460 -23.54 25.96 -15.04
N VAL A 461 -23.73 25.46 -16.27
CA VAL A 461 -24.81 24.55 -16.64
C VAL A 461 -24.24 23.18 -17.01
N TYR A 462 -25.07 22.14 -16.86
CA TYR A 462 -24.75 20.82 -17.35
C TYR A 462 -24.79 20.80 -18.88
N ASN A 463 -23.73 20.35 -19.54
CA ASN A 463 -23.63 20.43 -21.00
C ASN A 463 -24.35 19.28 -21.74
N ASN A 464 -24.93 18.33 -21.01
CA ASN A 464 -25.70 17.18 -21.56
C ASN A 464 -24.88 16.30 -22.54
N PHE A 465 -23.56 16.20 -22.35
CA PHE A 465 -22.69 15.40 -23.23
C PHE A 465 -23.13 13.93 -23.30
N ASP A 466 -23.71 13.41 -22.24
CA ASP A 466 -24.19 12.02 -22.13
C ASP A 466 -25.36 11.72 -23.06
N THR A 467 -26.00 12.74 -23.61
CA THR A 467 -27.09 12.61 -24.60
C THR A 467 -26.62 12.67 -26.04
N ASP A 468 -25.34 12.93 -26.28
CA ASP A 468 -24.75 12.96 -27.62
C ASP A 468 -24.70 11.54 -28.22
N ALA A 469 -25.36 11.37 -29.37
CA ALA A 469 -25.47 10.09 -30.05
C ALA A 469 -24.14 9.55 -30.58
N SER A 470 -23.11 10.38 -30.72
CA SER A 470 -21.79 9.97 -31.19
C SER A 470 -20.94 9.34 -30.09
N LEU A 471 -21.30 9.55 -28.82
CA LEU A 471 -20.55 9.03 -27.69
C LEU A 471 -21.04 7.63 -27.26
N TYR A 472 -20.13 6.79 -26.82
CA TYR A 472 -20.40 5.40 -26.40
C TYR A 472 -21.50 5.30 -25.34
N ILE A 473 -21.70 6.32 -24.54
CA ILE A 473 -22.66 6.38 -23.44
C ILE A 473 -24.08 6.06 -23.92
N LYS A 474 -24.46 6.46 -25.13
CA LYS A 474 -25.79 6.23 -25.70
C LYS A 474 -26.10 4.76 -26.01
N THR A 475 -25.09 3.98 -26.34
CA THR A 475 -25.24 2.56 -26.70
C THR A 475 -24.82 1.60 -25.59
N PHE A 476 -24.06 2.10 -24.62
CA PHE A 476 -23.59 1.32 -23.48
C PHE A 476 -24.71 1.17 -22.42
N ILE A 477 -24.82 -0.02 -21.85
CA ILE A 477 -25.73 -0.32 -20.75
C ILE A 477 -24.87 -0.68 -19.53
N PRO A 478 -24.85 0.17 -18.50
CA PRO A 478 -24.09 -0.11 -17.28
C PRO A 478 -24.70 -1.27 -16.48
N ASP A 479 -23.88 -1.96 -15.72
CA ASP A 479 -24.34 -2.93 -14.73
C ASP A 479 -25.21 -2.25 -13.66
N GLN A 480 -26.12 -3.00 -13.02
CA GLN A 480 -26.80 -2.49 -11.83
C GLN A 480 -25.80 -2.29 -10.69
N PRO A 481 -26.00 -1.34 -9.77
CA PRO A 481 -25.00 -0.97 -8.75
C PRO A 481 -24.48 -2.17 -7.93
N GLU A 482 -25.36 -3.09 -7.55
CA GLU A 482 -25.00 -4.29 -6.78
C GLU A 482 -24.12 -5.24 -7.59
N ALA A 483 -24.45 -5.46 -8.86
CA ALA A 483 -23.66 -6.29 -9.77
C ALA A 483 -22.29 -5.64 -10.10
N ALA A 484 -22.26 -4.32 -10.25
CA ALA A 484 -21.04 -3.56 -10.41
C ALA A 484 -20.12 -3.71 -9.20
N LYS A 485 -20.63 -3.58 -7.98
CA LYS A 485 -19.89 -3.82 -6.75
C LYS A 485 -19.27 -5.22 -6.73
N GLU A 486 -20.02 -6.26 -7.05
CA GLU A 486 -19.51 -7.64 -7.08
C GLU A 486 -18.37 -7.81 -8.09
N LYS A 487 -18.50 -7.22 -9.29
CA LYS A 487 -17.43 -7.21 -10.31
C LYS A 487 -16.20 -6.45 -9.84
N VAL A 488 -16.38 -5.30 -9.20
CA VAL A 488 -15.29 -4.50 -8.64
C VAL A 488 -14.52 -5.30 -7.60
N MET A 489 -15.20 -5.90 -6.63
CA MET A 489 -14.56 -6.72 -5.59
C MET A 489 -13.81 -7.94 -6.14
N LEU A 490 -14.19 -8.43 -7.33
CA LEU A 490 -13.56 -9.59 -7.96
C LEU A 490 -12.39 -9.20 -8.85
N PHE A 491 -12.46 -8.08 -9.56
CA PHE A 491 -11.52 -7.77 -10.65
C PHE A 491 -10.74 -6.46 -10.49
N ALA A 492 -11.07 -5.57 -9.54
CA ALA A 492 -10.30 -4.35 -9.35
C ALA A 492 -8.94 -4.64 -8.75
N GLY A 493 -7.94 -3.85 -9.16
CA GLY A 493 -6.55 -4.05 -8.78
C GLY A 493 -5.84 -5.14 -9.60
N ARG A 494 -4.66 -5.53 -9.16
CA ARG A 494 -3.83 -6.56 -9.79
C ARG A 494 -4.48 -7.95 -9.72
N ILE A 495 -3.95 -8.85 -10.54
CA ILE A 495 -4.40 -10.26 -10.60
C ILE A 495 -4.64 -10.82 -9.19
N SER A 496 -5.83 -11.38 -8.98
CA SER A 496 -6.25 -11.99 -7.70
C SER A 496 -6.11 -11.06 -6.48
N GLY A 497 -6.18 -9.73 -6.70
CA GLY A 497 -6.05 -8.71 -5.65
C GLY A 497 -4.62 -8.52 -5.15
N GLY A 498 -3.61 -8.79 -5.99
CA GLY A 498 -2.19 -8.65 -5.67
C GLY A 498 -1.70 -9.64 -4.61
N ASP A 499 -0.42 -9.59 -4.29
CA ASP A 499 0.21 -10.43 -3.25
C ASP A 499 0.18 -9.80 -1.85
N LEU A 500 0.12 -8.45 -1.75
CA LEU A 500 -0.12 -7.75 -0.50
C LEU A 500 -1.60 -7.89 -0.12
N LYS A 501 -1.86 -8.51 1.02
CA LYS A 501 -3.22 -8.68 1.55
C LYS A 501 -3.41 -7.78 2.76
N TRP A 502 -4.46 -6.98 2.75
CA TRP A 502 -4.87 -6.10 3.82
C TRP A 502 -6.38 -6.14 4.00
N THR A 503 -6.86 -5.93 5.22
CA THR A 503 -8.29 -5.84 5.51
C THR A 503 -8.52 -4.64 6.42
N PHE A 504 -9.36 -3.71 6.00
CA PHE A 504 -9.76 -2.56 6.79
C PHE A 504 -10.77 -2.94 7.88
N ASN A 505 -10.76 -2.19 8.96
CA ASN A 505 -11.77 -2.26 9.99
C ASN A 505 -12.85 -1.19 9.71
N ASN A 506 -13.92 -1.57 9.07
CA ASN A 506 -15.00 -0.66 8.66
C ASN A 506 -15.51 0.24 9.79
N SER A 507 -15.55 -0.25 11.03
CA SER A 507 -16.04 0.55 12.18
C SER A 507 -15.10 1.70 12.56
N VAL A 508 -13.86 1.67 12.10
CA VAL A 508 -12.82 2.69 12.38
C VAL A 508 -12.43 3.43 11.12
N ASP A 509 -12.17 2.67 10.04
CA ASP A 509 -11.54 3.18 8.84
C ASP A 509 -12.52 3.91 7.93
N ASP A 510 -13.83 3.57 7.92
CA ASP A 510 -14.86 4.24 7.09
C ASP A 510 -14.93 5.77 7.27
N ALA A 511 -14.65 6.28 8.46
CA ALA A 511 -14.71 7.71 8.75
C ALA A 511 -13.33 8.35 9.00
N SER A 512 -12.27 7.57 8.93
CA SER A 512 -10.91 8.00 9.24
C SER A 512 -10.22 8.55 8.00
N TYR A 513 -9.66 9.75 8.11
CA TYR A 513 -8.72 10.30 7.13
C TYR A 513 -7.28 10.34 7.66
N ALA A 514 -7.02 9.68 8.79
CA ALA A 514 -5.67 9.45 9.30
C ALA A 514 -4.97 8.34 8.49
N VAL A 515 -3.65 8.38 8.46
CA VAL A 515 -2.86 7.29 7.89
C VAL A 515 -3.13 6.00 8.69
N ASN A 516 -3.52 4.93 8.02
CA ASN A 516 -3.56 3.61 8.61
C ASN A 516 -2.11 3.13 8.81
N THR A 517 -1.64 3.19 10.07
CA THR A 517 -0.23 2.91 10.40
C THR A 517 0.17 1.47 10.12
N GLY A 518 -0.77 0.53 10.23
CA GLY A 518 -0.53 -0.87 9.90
C GLY A 518 -0.31 -1.08 8.40
N LEU A 519 -1.19 -0.49 7.56
CA LEU A 519 -1.01 -0.51 6.11
C LEU A 519 0.30 0.19 5.71
N LYS A 520 0.59 1.37 6.28
CA LYS A 520 1.85 2.08 5.99
C LYS A 520 3.07 1.23 6.34
N ALA A 521 3.06 0.54 7.47
CA ALA A 521 4.15 -0.37 7.87
C ALA A 521 4.29 -1.55 6.89
N ALA A 522 3.16 -2.13 6.44
CA ALA A 522 3.18 -3.21 5.45
C ALA A 522 3.76 -2.74 4.12
N LEU A 523 3.44 -1.53 3.67
CA LEU A 523 3.95 -0.96 2.41
C LEU A 523 5.43 -0.61 2.48
N THR A 524 5.89 0.04 3.56
CA THR A 524 7.31 0.38 3.72
C THR A 524 8.19 -0.83 3.98
N GLY A 525 7.62 -1.89 4.55
CA GLY A 525 8.30 -3.17 4.77
C GLY A 525 8.13 -4.18 3.64
N TYR A 526 7.42 -3.81 2.56
CA TYR A 526 7.12 -4.74 1.48
C TYR A 526 8.39 -5.27 0.81
N LYS A 527 8.42 -6.58 0.61
CA LYS A 527 9.42 -7.27 -0.19
C LYS A 527 8.72 -8.36 -1.00
N THR A 528 9.01 -8.40 -2.29
CA THR A 528 8.55 -9.50 -3.13
C THR A 528 9.06 -10.85 -2.61
N LYS A 529 8.24 -11.88 -2.68
CA LYS A 529 8.62 -13.26 -2.36
C LYS A 529 9.32 -13.95 -3.52
N MET A 530 9.42 -13.30 -4.66
CA MET A 530 10.10 -13.83 -5.85
C MET A 530 11.61 -13.93 -5.59
N ILE A 531 12.18 -15.10 -5.87
CA ILE A 531 13.61 -15.38 -5.69
C ILE A 531 14.38 -15.19 -7.00
N ALA A 532 13.82 -15.66 -8.10
CA ALA A 532 14.50 -15.64 -9.39
C ALA A 532 13.53 -15.65 -10.57
N VAL A 533 13.95 -15.05 -11.67
CA VAL A 533 13.32 -15.11 -12.99
C VAL A 533 14.14 -16.07 -13.84
N GLN A 534 13.49 -17.06 -14.46
CA GLN A 534 14.18 -17.99 -15.34
C GLN A 534 14.69 -17.28 -16.60
N GLY A 535 15.92 -17.58 -17.02
CA GLY A 535 16.56 -16.92 -18.18
C GLY A 535 17.12 -15.53 -17.92
N GLU A 536 16.94 -14.98 -16.72
CA GLU A 536 17.78 -13.90 -16.23
C GLU A 536 19.18 -14.43 -16.05
N ASN A 537 20.17 -13.86 -16.75
CA ASN A 537 21.54 -14.33 -16.68
C ASN A 537 21.97 -14.59 -15.23
N SER A 538 21.77 -15.79 -14.74
CA SER A 538 22.72 -16.36 -13.84
C SER A 538 24.00 -16.48 -14.69
N SER A 539 24.99 -15.61 -14.45
CA SER A 539 26.36 -16.09 -14.59
C SER A 539 26.31 -17.51 -14.04
N SER A 540 26.64 -18.50 -14.85
CA SER A 540 26.64 -19.92 -14.52
C SER A 540 27.46 -20.17 -13.25
N GLY A 541 26.85 -19.98 -12.13
CA GLY A 541 27.31 -20.19 -10.79
C GLY A 541 26.11 -20.63 -9.99
N SER A 542 26.10 -21.86 -9.56
CA SER A 542 25.15 -22.38 -8.61
C SER A 542 24.98 -21.37 -7.47
N THR A 543 23.75 -21.07 -7.07
CA THR A 543 23.46 -20.02 -6.08
C THR A 543 23.20 -20.65 -4.73
N GLN A 544 24.01 -20.26 -3.76
CA GLN A 544 23.69 -20.52 -2.36
C GLN A 544 22.52 -19.62 -1.97
N ILE A 545 21.57 -20.14 -1.21
CA ILE A 545 20.37 -19.44 -0.76
C ILE A 545 20.41 -19.34 0.77
N LEU A 546 20.11 -18.17 1.30
CA LEU A 546 19.86 -17.94 2.72
C LEU A 546 18.64 -17.04 2.84
N THR A 547 17.66 -17.46 3.64
CA THR A 547 16.49 -16.66 3.96
C THR A 547 16.35 -16.54 5.47
N SER A 548 15.66 -15.51 5.96
CA SER A 548 15.36 -15.35 7.38
C SER A 548 13.88 -15.11 7.59
N SER A 549 13.37 -15.61 8.72
CA SER A 549 12.06 -15.26 9.27
C SER A 549 12.26 -14.70 10.68
N GLY A 550 11.42 -13.73 11.07
CA GLY A 550 11.59 -12.97 12.31
C GLY A 550 12.29 -11.63 12.08
N ASN A 551 12.21 -10.75 13.08
CA ASN A 551 12.81 -9.43 13.01
C ASN A 551 14.32 -9.49 13.26
N LEU A 552 15.13 -9.11 12.27
CA LEU A 552 16.59 -9.09 12.32
C LEU A 552 17.16 -7.97 13.20
N HIS A 553 16.35 -6.93 13.47
CA HIS A 553 16.73 -5.79 14.30
C HIS A 553 15.74 -5.68 15.46
N GLN A 554 16.14 -6.14 16.63
CA GLN A 554 15.29 -6.11 17.81
C GLN A 554 15.95 -5.24 18.90
N THR A 555 15.13 -4.44 19.59
CA THR A 555 15.55 -3.66 20.75
C THR A 555 14.89 -4.24 21.99
N VAL A 556 15.67 -4.65 22.95
CA VAL A 556 15.18 -5.29 24.19
C VAL A 556 15.87 -4.72 25.43
N ALA A 557 15.22 -4.85 26.59
CA ALA A 557 15.85 -4.56 27.87
C ALA A 557 16.90 -5.64 28.21
N PRO A 558 17.93 -5.33 29.04
CA PRO A 558 18.90 -6.31 29.46
C PRO A 558 18.25 -7.53 30.10
N GLY A 559 18.57 -8.73 29.62
CA GLY A 559 18.02 -9.99 30.12
C GLY A 559 16.59 -10.32 29.67
N ALA A 560 15.92 -9.46 28.89
CA ALA A 560 14.64 -9.79 28.27
C ALA A 560 14.85 -10.74 27.07
N SER A 561 13.88 -11.64 26.82
CA SER A 561 13.96 -12.58 25.70
C SER A 561 13.75 -11.87 24.38
N ILE A 562 14.53 -12.23 23.36
CA ILE A 562 14.26 -11.84 21.97
C ILE A 562 13.15 -12.72 21.35
N SER A 563 12.46 -12.23 20.35
CA SER A 563 11.68 -13.07 19.44
C SER A 563 12.62 -13.91 18.59
N GLU A 564 12.33 -15.21 18.43
CA GLU A 564 13.18 -16.13 17.66
C GLU A 564 13.37 -15.63 16.23
N ILE A 565 14.61 -15.77 15.72
CA ILE A 565 14.95 -15.50 14.33
C ILE A 565 15.39 -16.83 13.72
N VAL A 566 14.69 -17.26 12.68
CA VAL A 566 15.00 -18.52 11.99
C VAL A 566 15.61 -18.22 10.63
N PHE A 567 16.79 -18.74 10.36
CA PHE A 567 17.44 -18.72 9.05
C PHE A 567 17.29 -20.09 8.40
N THR A 568 16.98 -20.10 7.10
CA THR A 568 16.89 -21.33 6.30
C THR A 568 17.85 -21.22 5.13
N TRP A 569 18.72 -22.24 4.96
CA TRP A 569 19.65 -22.29 3.83
C TRP A 569 19.24 -23.34 2.81
N GLY A 570 19.62 -23.11 1.56
CA GLY A 570 19.24 -23.95 0.43
C GLY A 570 20.08 -23.68 -0.81
N GLY A 571 19.58 -24.08 -1.96
CA GLY A 571 20.36 -24.05 -3.20
C GLY A 571 21.61 -24.91 -3.05
N ASP A 572 22.77 -24.39 -3.47
CA ASP A 572 24.07 -25.06 -3.38
C ASP A 572 24.77 -24.88 -2.04
N ALA A 573 24.13 -24.18 -1.07
CA ALA A 573 24.64 -24.16 0.28
C ALA A 573 24.52 -25.54 0.93
N THR A 574 25.65 -26.13 1.24
CA THR A 574 25.71 -27.41 1.97
C THR A 574 25.68 -27.18 3.47
N ASP A 575 26.06 -25.99 3.92
CA ASP A 575 26.14 -25.63 5.31
C ASP A 575 26.06 -24.10 5.51
N VAL A 576 26.09 -23.65 6.77
CA VAL A 576 26.17 -22.26 7.16
C VAL A 576 27.15 -22.06 8.32
N SER A 577 27.82 -20.91 8.33
CA SER A 577 28.61 -20.41 9.46
C SER A 577 27.89 -19.26 10.15
N VAL A 578 28.10 -19.13 11.45
CA VAL A 578 27.55 -18.04 12.25
C VAL A 578 28.70 -17.26 12.87
N ALA A 579 28.81 -15.98 12.58
CA ALA A 579 29.76 -15.07 13.20
C ALA A 579 29.06 -14.19 14.24
N GLY A 580 29.75 -13.84 15.31
CA GLY A 580 29.23 -12.98 16.38
C GLY A 580 28.39 -13.70 17.43
N LEU A 581 28.09 -15.00 17.28
CA LEU A 581 27.36 -15.80 18.27
C LEU A 581 28.10 -17.11 18.62
N PRO A 582 27.94 -17.64 19.86
CA PRO A 582 27.17 -17.10 20.97
C PRO A 582 27.83 -15.88 21.60
N ALA A 583 27.06 -14.89 22.01
CA ALA A 583 27.52 -13.67 22.67
C ALA A 583 26.45 -13.09 23.58
N SER A 584 26.89 -12.59 24.74
CA SER A 584 26.04 -11.76 25.66
C SER A 584 24.65 -12.32 25.96
N GLY A 585 24.47 -13.64 26.04
CA GLY A 585 23.19 -14.29 26.31
C GLY A 585 22.35 -14.64 25.07
N ILE A 586 22.82 -14.33 23.87
CA ILE A 586 22.24 -14.79 22.61
C ILE A 586 22.99 -16.01 22.13
N THR A 587 22.24 -17.03 21.73
CA THR A 587 22.76 -18.32 21.23
C THR A 587 22.07 -18.68 19.92
N PHE A 588 22.55 -19.75 19.29
CA PHE A 588 21.87 -20.32 18.13
C PHE A 588 21.83 -21.84 18.20
N VAL A 589 20.80 -22.42 17.61
CA VAL A 589 20.68 -23.86 17.40
C VAL A 589 20.63 -24.14 15.91
N LYS A 590 21.51 -25.01 15.45
CA LYS A 590 21.59 -25.44 14.05
C LYS A 590 20.94 -26.80 13.88
N ASN A 591 20.03 -26.92 12.93
CA ASN A 591 19.41 -28.18 12.51
C ASN A 591 19.79 -28.51 11.06
N PRO A 592 20.79 -29.38 10.85
CA PRO A 592 21.23 -29.71 9.49
C PRO A 592 20.17 -30.45 8.66
N THR A 593 19.29 -31.22 9.28
CA THR A 593 18.24 -31.99 8.59
C THR A 593 17.16 -31.07 8.05
N ALA A 594 16.71 -30.08 8.87
CA ALA A 594 15.75 -29.08 8.46
C ALA A 594 16.40 -27.91 7.69
N LYS A 595 17.75 -27.90 7.62
CA LYS A 595 18.54 -26.80 7.05
C LYS A 595 18.17 -25.43 7.67
N THR A 596 18.09 -25.37 9.02
CA THR A 596 17.74 -24.15 9.73
C THR A 596 18.72 -23.80 10.84
N ILE A 597 18.89 -22.49 11.08
CA ILE A 597 19.46 -21.94 12.32
C ILE A 597 18.37 -21.11 13.01
N THR A 598 18.17 -21.38 14.30
CA THR A 598 17.31 -20.60 15.16
C THR A 598 18.18 -19.80 16.15
N VAL A 599 18.08 -18.47 16.11
CA VAL A 599 18.74 -17.54 17.04
C VAL A 599 17.74 -17.14 18.12
N SER A 600 18.12 -17.30 19.37
CA SER A 600 17.28 -16.99 20.55
C SER A 600 18.13 -16.64 21.76
N GLY A 601 17.52 -16.12 22.81
CA GLY A 601 18.20 -15.87 24.09
C GLY A 601 17.78 -14.56 24.74
N ASN A 602 18.50 -14.21 25.81
CA ASN A 602 18.24 -13.06 26.68
C ASN A 602 19.51 -12.21 26.76
N PRO A 603 19.66 -11.20 25.88
CA PRO A 603 20.91 -10.47 25.80
C PRO A 603 21.16 -9.57 27.01
N SER A 604 22.40 -9.53 27.47
CA SER A 604 22.88 -8.59 28.49
C SER A 604 23.58 -7.35 27.93
N ALA A 605 23.97 -7.38 26.66
CA ALA A 605 24.57 -6.28 25.93
C ALA A 605 24.19 -6.38 24.44
N THR A 606 24.32 -5.27 23.70
CA THR A 606 24.06 -5.23 22.23
C THR A 606 24.93 -6.25 21.51
N VAL A 607 24.31 -7.06 20.65
CA VAL A 607 24.94 -8.13 19.88
C VAL A 607 24.67 -7.92 18.40
N THR A 608 25.71 -7.95 17.58
CA THR A 608 25.62 -8.04 16.12
C THR A 608 26.12 -9.41 15.69
N PHE A 609 25.45 -10.01 14.74
CA PHE A 609 25.80 -11.31 14.20
C PHE A 609 25.56 -11.40 12.71
N ALA A 610 26.18 -12.39 12.07
CA ALA A 610 25.95 -12.70 10.66
C ALA A 610 25.87 -14.20 10.47
N VAL A 611 24.91 -14.64 9.67
CA VAL A 611 24.79 -16.03 9.18
C VAL A 611 25.21 -16.03 7.72
N THR A 612 26.21 -16.84 7.36
CA THR A 612 26.77 -16.92 6.01
C THR A 612 26.70 -18.35 5.51
N THR A 613 26.17 -18.56 4.32
CA THR A 613 26.15 -19.86 3.67
C THR A 613 27.54 -20.32 3.26
N THR A 614 27.77 -21.63 3.28
CA THR A 614 28.97 -22.28 2.77
C THR A 614 28.58 -23.46 1.86
N GLY A 615 29.33 -23.66 0.80
CA GLY A 615 29.10 -24.73 -0.17
C GLY A 615 30.32 -24.90 -1.09
N THR A 616 30.35 -26.01 -1.83
CA THR A 616 31.41 -26.29 -2.80
C THR A 616 31.27 -25.51 -4.11
N SER A 617 30.10 -24.89 -4.32
CA SER A 617 29.79 -24.13 -5.51
C SER A 617 28.87 -22.93 -5.15
N GLY A 618 28.85 -21.90 -5.99
CA GLY A 618 28.10 -20.70 -5.79
C GLY A 618 28.76 -19.65 -4.87
N THR A 619 28.27 -18.42 -4.95
CA THR A 619 28.74 -17.34 -4.07
C THR A 619 28.03 -17.45 -2.72
N PRO A 620 28.76 -17.42 -1.58
CA PRO A 620 28.15 -17.38 -0.25
C PRO A 620 27.22 -16.19 -0.07
N VAL A 621 26.06 -16.43 0.54
CA VAL A 621 25.08 -15.39 0.91
C VAL A 621 25.18 -15.16 2.42
N SER A 622 25.19 -13.87 2.82
CA SER A 622 25.27 -13.47 4.23
C SER A 622 24.09 -12.59 4.61
N ILE A 623 23.47 -12.88 5.76
CA ILE A 623 22.44 -12.02 6.36
C ILE A 623 22.89 -11.67 7.77
N SER A 624 22.89 -10.35 8.09
CA SER A 624 23.27 -9.83 9.40
C SER A 624 22.04 -9.45 10.22
N GLY A 625 22.16 -9.58 11.54
CA GLY A 625 21.16 -9.13 12.50
C GLY A 625 21.82 -8.34 13.63
N THR A 626 21.04 -7.46 14.27
CA THR A 626 21.44 -6.67 15.43
C THR A 626 20.39 -6.76 16.52
N ILE A 627 20.80 -7.17 17.70
CA ILE A 627 19.97 -7.13 18.90
C ILE A 627 20.51 -6.00 19.76
N GLU A 628 19.79 -4.89 19.78
CA GLU A 628 20.15 -3.73 20.61
C GLU A 628 19.64 -3.96 22.04
N VAL A 629 20.54 -3.84 23.01
CA VAL A 629 20.19 -3.82 24.40
C VAL A 629 20.23 -2.38 24.87
N THR A 630 19.07 -1.80 25.06
CA THR A 630 18.92 -0.49 25.67
C THR A 630 18.66 -0.66 27.14
N GLN A 631 19.55 -0.14 27.98
CA GLN A 631 19.25 0.07 29.41
C GLN A 631 17.99 0.95 29.43
N PRO A 632 16.95 0.61 30.21
CA PRO A 632 15.91 1.57 30.51
C PRO A 632 16.62 2.79 31.10
N ILE A 633 16.48 3.94 30.42
CA ILE A 633 17.01 5.19 30.98
C ILE A 633 16.10 5.47 32.18
N THR A 634 16.50 5.04 33.32
CA THR A 634 15.85 5.32 34.62
C THR A 634 16.20 6.75 34.98
N GLY A 635 15.62 7.71 34.26
CA GLY A 635 15.65 9.12 34.61
C GLY A 635 14.22 9.61 34.62
N SER A 636 13.78 10.22 35.68
CA SER A 636 12.45 10.83 35.77
C SER A 636 12.31 12.08 34.90
N SER A 637 13.38 12.52 34.22
CA SER A 637 13.34 13.72 33.40
C SER A 637 14.44 13.75 32.30
N PHE A 638 14.08 14.24 31.12
CA PHE A 638 14.97 14.50 29.98
C PHE A 638 15.02 16.00 29.71
N ILE A 639 16.17 16.59 29.98
CA ILE A 639 16.40 18.02 29.89
C ILE A 639 17.28 18.30 28.69
N HIS A 640 16.99 19.37 27.94
CA HIS A 640 17.84 19.90 26.90
C HIS A 640 17.91 21.43 26.97
N ASN A 641 19.11 21.94 27.15
CA ASN A 641 19.42 23.36 27.26
C ASN A 641 20.21 23.80 26.01
N PHE A 642 19.59 24.55 25.11
CA PHE A 642 20.23 24.97 23.86
C PHE A 642 21.46 25.86 24.07
N THR A 643 21.59 26.51 25.25
CA THR A 643 22.77 27.31 25.60
C THR A 643 24.02 26.46 25.84
N THR A 644 23.88 25.30 26.48
CA THR A 644 25.00 24.41 26.82
C THR A 644 25.17 23.27 25.82
N ASP A 645 24.08 22.75 25.31
CA ASP A 645 24.07 21.48 24.56
C ASP A 645 23.97 21.70 23.03
N GLY A 646 23.64 22.93 22.60
CA GLY A 646 23.42 23.23 21.19
C GLY A 646 22.30 22.38 20.60
N LYS A 647 22.61 21.49 19.65
CA LYS A 647 21.68 20.49 19.09
C LYS A 647 22.04 19.05 19.48
N ASN A 648 23.07 18.86 20.31
CA ASN A 648 23.51 17.53 20.72
C ASN A 648 22.62 17.01 21.86
N SER A 649 21.91 15.93 21.62
CA SER A 649 21.07 15.27 22.61
C SER A 649 21.09 13.75 22.37
N THR A 650 21.08 13.00 23.47
CA THR A 650 20.92 11.52 23.44
C THR A 650 19.46 11.09 23.42
N PHE A 651 18.53 12.02 23.66
CA PHE A 651 17.10 11.73 23.73
C PHE A 651 16.29 12.42 22.62
N TYR A 652 16.65 13.67 22.25
CA TYR A 652 15.95 14.44 21.23
C TYR A 652 16.73 14.44 19.93
N THR A 653 16.10 14.16 18.81
CA THR A 653 16.64 14.41 17.46
C THR A 653 16.25 15.81 17.04
N ILE A 654 17.22 16.70 16.82
CA ILE A 654 16.98 18.13 16.64
C ILE A 654 17.55 18.61 15.32
N THR A 655 16.68 19.17 14.45
CA THR A 655 17.06 19.89 13.23
C THR A 655 16.65 21.35 13.34
N GLY A 656 17.30 22.24 12.61
CA GLY A 656 17.04 23.67 12.61
C GLY A 656 18.28 24.52 12.92
N ASN A 657 18.10 25.85 12.98
CA ASN A 657 19.17 26.83 13.13
C ASN A 657 19.25 27.37 14.57
N LEU A 658 20.44 27.33 15.16
CA LEU A 658 20.72 27.98 16.43
C LEU A 658 20.95 29.49 16.27
N SER A 659 20.69 30.25 17.33
CA SER A 659 20.96 31.68 17.38
C SER A 659 21.29 32.14 18.81
N THR A 660 22.31 33.00 18.92
CA THR A 660 22.72 33.71 20.18
C THR A 660 22.26 35.17 20.19
N THR A 661 21.59 35.65 19.13
CA THR A 661 21.18 37.05 18.95
C THR A 661 19.72 37.31 19.22
N LYS A 662 18.99 36.32 19.78
CA LYS A 662 17.54 36.42 20.03
C LYS A 662 17.17 36.80 21.44
N GLY A 663 18.15 37.31 22.20
CA GLY A 663 17.94 37.72 23.59
C GLY A 663 18.44 36.70 24.61
N THR A 664 18.23 37.02 25.86
CA THR A 664 18.58 36.20 27.03
C THR A 664 17.36 36.07 27.92
N ILE A 665 17.05 34.86 28.38
CA ILE A 665 15.96 34.60 29.31
C ILE A 665 16.47 33.86 30.55
N THR A 666 15.74 33.95 31.63
CA THR A 666 16.02 33.22 32.88
C THR A 666 14.90 32.21 33.13
N TYR A 667 15.26 30.94 33.33
CA TYR A 667 14.33 29.86 33.66
C TYR A 667 14.94 28.89 34.67
N GLU A 668 14.24 28.56 35.79
CA GLU A 668 14.73 27.68 36.85
C GLU A 668 16.15 28.05 37.37
N ASN A 669 16.46 29.33 37.54
CA ASN A 669 17.78 29.88 37.90
C ASN A 669 18.89 29.69 36.82
N LEU A 670 18.52 29.28 35.59
CA LEU A 670 19.45 29.17 34.47
C LEU A 670 19.38 30.46 33.62
N THR A 671 20.54 30.98 33.21
CA THR A 671 20.65 32.04 32.22
C THR A 671 20.82 31.41 30.84
N LEU A 672 19.82 31.57 29.98
CA LEU A 672 19.73 30.96 28.66
C LEU A 672 20.03 32.00 27.59
N THR A 673 21.11 31.85 26.87
CA THR A 673 21.64 32.82 25.90
C THR A 673 21.60 32.33 24.44
N GLN A 674 21.35 31.07 24.20
CA GLN A 674 21.23 30.48 22.88
C GLN A 674 19.88 29.75 22.73
N CYS A 675 19.27 29.89 21.57
CA CYS A 675 17.98 29.26 21.23
C CYS A 675 18.06 28.48 19.93
N LEU A 676 17.12 27.54 19.74
CA LEU A 676 16.75 26.98 18.45
C LEU A 676 15.65 27.86 17.85
N LYS A 677 15.87 28.38 16.65
CA LYS A 677 14.85 29.13 15.89
C LYS A 677 13.78 28.18 15.36
N ILE A 678 12.54 28.42 15.72
CA ILE A 678 11.39 27.66 15.21
C ILE A 678 11.01 28.23 13.85
N GLU A 679 11.57 27.65 12.81
CA GLU A 679 11.41 27.98 11.40
C GLU A 679 10.82 26.79 10.62
N SER A 680 10.51 26.93 9.34
CA SER A 680 9.94 25.85 8.52
C SER A 680 10.86 24.60 8.45
N ALA A 681 12.16 24.80 8.54
CA ALA A 681 13.16 23.72 8.56
C ALA A 681 13.41 23.11 9.95
N THR A 682 12.69 23.55 10.99
CA THR A 682 12.91 23.08 12.37
C THR A 682 11.99 21.91 12.67
N ASN A 683 12.60 20.80 13.07
CA ASN A 683 11.88 19.63 13.58
C ASN A 683 12.65 19.07 14.79
N ILE A 684 11.91 18.77 15.87
CA ILE A 684 12.42 18.04 17.01
C ILE A 684 11.56 16.79 17.16
N SER A 685 12.20 15.60 17.20
CA SER A 685 11.51 14.34 17.42
C SER A 685 12.13 13.56 18.58
N PHE A 686 11.30 12.78 19.29
CA PHE A 686 11.72 11.92 20.40
C PHE A 686 10.67 10.83 20.66
N ILE A 687 11.08 9.81 21.40
CA ILE A 687 10.18 8.70 21.81
C ILE A 687 10.08 8.73 23.33
N SER A 688 8.87 8.84 23.88
CA SER A 688 8.60 8.66 25.30
C SER A 688 8.15 7.22 25.59
N THR A 689 8.72 6.61 26.62
CA THR A 689 8.37 5.24 27.04
C THR A 689 7.17 5.20 27.97
N GLU A 690 6.83 6.33 28.59
CA GLU A 690 5.73 6.49 29.53
C GLU A 690 5.04 7.83 29.30
N GLU A 691 3.86 8.02 29.90
CA GLU A 691 3.22 9.31 29.94
C GLU A 691 4.10 10.32 30.69
N GLY A 692 4.28 11.51 30.12
CA GLY A 692 5.13 12.54 30.70
C GLY A 692 4.67 13.95 30.39
N VAL A 693 5.14 14.89 31.19
CA VAL A 693 4.88 16.31 31.01
C VAL A 693 6.05 16.95 30.25
N LEU A 694 5.78 17.43 29.05
CA LEU A 694 6.73 18.20 28.25
C LEU A 694 6.59 19.70 28.56
N THR A 695 7.69 20.34 28.90
CA THR A 695 7.82 21.79 29.07
C THR A 695 8.74 22.36 28.04
N LEU A 696 8.30 23.39 27.30
CA LEU A 696 9.08 24.15 26.31
C LEU A 696 9.16 25.62 26.74
N VAL A 697 10.33 26.23 26.70
CA VAL A 697 10.57 27.60 27.19
C VAL A 697 11.08 28.46 26.03
N PHE A 698 10.26 29.46 25.69
CA PHE A 698 10.48 30.43 24.61
C PHE A 698 10.67 31.85 25.19
N ILE A 699 11.22 32.74 24.38
CA ILE A 699 11.24 34.17 24.71
C ILE A 699 9.91 34.85 24.39
N GLU A 700 9.14 34.29 23.45
CA GLU A 700 7.86 34.86 23.04
C GLU A 700 6.69 34.31 23.83
N SER A 701 5.82 35.18 24.29
CA SER A 701 4.53 34.85 24.89
C SER A 701 3.39 34.99 23.88
N GLY A 702 2.33 34.21 24.06
CA GLY A 702 1.12 34.26 23.23
C GLY A 702 1.31 33.72 21.78
N LYS A 703 2.46 33.12 21.48
CA LYS A 703 2.74 32.48 20.16
C LYS A 703 2.48 30.97 20.22
N LYS A 704 2.28 30.39 19.06
CA LYS A 704 1.91 28.97 18.90
C LYS A 704 3.07 28.09 18.43
N ILE A 705 3.16 26.90 19.00
CA ILE A 705 4.02 25.79 18.58
C ILE A 705 3.14 24.58 18.26
N LYS A 706 3.53 23.77 17.31
CA LYS A 706 2.86 22.49 17.04
C LYS A 706 3.58 21.33 17.74
N ILE A 707 2.82 20.51 18.47
CA ILE A 707 3.29 19.27 19.09
C ILE A 707 2.35 18.16 18.60
N ASN A 708 2.88 17.15 17.92
CA ASN A 708 2.10 16.08 17.26
C ASN A 708 0.97 16.65 16.37
N GLY A 709 1.28 17.71 15.61
CA GLY A 709 0.31 18.38 14.73
C GLY A 709 -0.67 19.34 15.43
N ASN A 710 -0.85 19.25 16.76
CA ASN A 710 -1.74 20.12 17.52
C ASN A 710 -1.05 21.43 17.96
N SER A 711 -1.76 22.56 17.89
CA SER A 711 -1.20 23.87 18.23
C SER A 711 -1.38 24.18 19.71
N TYR A 712 -0.30 24.59 20.38
CA TYR A 712 -0.25 25.02 21.79
C TYR A 712 0.28 26.44 21.88
N THR A 713 -0.34 27.26 22.69
CA THR A 713 0.04 28.69 22.85
C THR A 713 0.92 28.85 24.08
N SER A 714 2.04 29.57 23.95
CA SER A 714 2.89 29.92 25.10
C SER A 714 2.16 30.89 26.04
N ASP A 715 2.32 30.70 27.34
CA ASP A 715 1.76 31.55 28.39
C ASP A 715 2.45 32.94 28.47
N ALA A 716 2.07 33.75 29.46
CA ALA A 716 2.65 35.08 29.66
C ALA A 716 4.15 35.04 29.97
N SER A 717 4.69 33.91 30.40
CA SER A 717 6.11 33.67 30.69
C SER A 717 6.87 33.05 29.53
N GLY A 718 6.20 32.83 28.37
CA GLY A 718 6.80 32.16 27.21
C GLY A 718 6.85 30.62 27.34
N ILE A 719 6.08 30.02 28.24
CA ILE A 719 6.15 28.59 28.53
C ILE A 719 4.96 27.86 27.89
N VAL A 720 5.24 26.69 27.32
CA VAL A 720 4.25 25.70 26.89
C VAL A 720 4.44 24.42 27.70
N THR A 721 3.38 23.96 28.35
CA THR A 721 3.37 22.69 29.11
C THR A 721 2.27 21.80 28.55
N VAL A 722 2.61 20.54 28.24
CA VAL A 722 1.65 19.56 27.69
C VAL A 722 1.96 18.16 28.20
N THR A 723 0.93 17.42 28.60
CA THR A 723 1.05 15.98 28.92
C THR A 723 1.01 15.17 27.62
N LEU A 724 2.00 14.31 27.45
CA LEU A 724 2.13 13.44 26.26
C LEU A 724 2.03 11.97 26.72
N PRO A 725 1.26 11.12 26.02
CA PRO A 725 1.25 9.68 26.28
C PRO A 725 2.59 9.04 25.88
N ALA A 726 2.81 7.78 26.22
CA ALA A 726 3.93 7.02 25.65
C ALA A 726 3.80 6.94 24.12
N GLY A 727 4.92 7.10 23.40
CA GLY A 727 4.92 7.03 21.94
C GLY A 727 5.90 7.98 21.26
N ASN A 728 5.76 8.12 19.93
CA ASN A 728 6.56 9.02 19.12
C ASN A 728 5.99 10.45 19.17
N HIS A 729 6.87 11.43 19.32
CA HIS A 729 6.50 12.83 19.41
C HIS A 729 7.30 13.70 18.45
N THR A 730 6.65 14.74 17.93
CA THR A 730 7.27 15.74 17.06
C THR A 730 6.91 17.16 17.54
N ILE A 731 7.88 18.07 17.45
CA ILE A 731 7.67 19.50 17.69
C ILE A 731 8.06 20.25 16.42
N THR A 732 7.11 21.01 15.86
CA THR A 732 7.28 21.72 14.60
C THR A 732 6.73 23.15 14.68
N LYS A 733 6.98 23.96 13.66
CA LYS A 733 6.53 25.35 13.61
C LYS A 733 4.99 25.46 13.50
N ALA A 734 4.41 26.34 14.33
CA ALA A 734 3.17 27.05 14.04
C ALA A 734 3.50 28.52 13.75
N ASP A 735 4.04 29.26 14.74
CA ASP A 735 4.54 30.63 14.60
C ASP A 735 6.09 30.63 14.62
N VAL A 736 6.70 31.73 14.19
CA VAL A 736 8.13 31.96 14.38
C VAL A 736 8.36 32.26 15.86
N MET A 737 9.17 31.38 16.51
CA MET A 737 9.50 31.46 17.93
C MET A 737 10.97 31.09 18.15
N ASN A 738 11.48 31.31 19.36
CA ASN A 738 12.85 31.00 19.74
C ASN A 738 12.84 30.15 21.01
N LEU A 739 13.18 28.85 20.87
CA LEU A 739 13.15 27.83 21.92
C LEU A 739 14.52 27.77 22.62
N PHE A 740 14.56 28.08 23.91
CA PHE A 740 15.80 28.11 24.70
C PHE A 740 16.02 26.86 25.53
N TYR A 741 14.94 26.20 25.95
CA TYR A 741 15.01 25.06 26.87
C TYR A 741 13.80 24.13 26.69
N MET A 742 14.02 22.84 26.85
CA MET A 742 12.94 21.87 26.90
C MET A 742 13.23 20.76 27.91
N LYS A 743 12.15 20.23 28.51
CA LYS A 743 12.21 19.21 29.56
C LYS A 743 10.99 18.29 29.43
N LEU A 744 11.23 16.99 29.40
CA LEU A 744 10.17 15.98 29.56
C LEU A 744 10.35 15.32 30.91
N VAL A 745 9.30 15.27 31.73
CA VAL A 745 9.28 14.60 33.02
C VAL A 745 8.23 13.51 32.99
N TYR A 746 8.60 12.26 33.17
CA TYR A 746 7.65 11.18 33.28
C TYR A 746 6.80 11.32 34.55
N SER A 747 5.49 11.09 34.37
CA SER A 747 4.58 11.01 35.51
C SER A 747 4.99 9.77 36.32
N THR A 748 5.42 9.97 37.55
CA THR A 748 5.69 8.85 38.49
C THR A 748 4.36 8.23 38.90
N THR A 749 3.77 7.43 38.05
CA THR A 749 2.76 6.47 38.47
C THR A 749 3.52 5.34 39.15
N SER A 750 3.38 5.27 40.43
CA SER A 750 3.83 4.12 41.19
C SER A 750 3.24 2.87 40.58
N ASN A 751 4.08 1.97 40.10
CA ASN A 751 3.72 0.65 39.59
C ASN A 751 3.11 -0.22 40.73
N VAL A 752 1.90 0.12 41.16
CA VAL A 752 1.11 -0.70 42.12
C VAL A 752 0.17 -1.64 41.34
N GLU A 753 -0.10 -1.36 40.04
CA GLU A 753 -1.12 -2.12 39.28
C GLU A 753 -0.75 -3.57 38.93
N ASN A 754 0.51 -3.90 38.72
CA ASN A 754 0.88 -5.26 38.27
C ASN A 754 0.99 -6.31 39.38
N THR A 755 1.15 -5.90 40.62
CA THR A 755 1.17 -6.83 41.78
C THR A 755 -0.22 -7.14 42.31
N LEU A 756 -1.21 -6.26 42.12
CA LEU A 756 -2.59 -6.48 42.52
C LEU A 756 -3.37 -7.40 41.58
N PHE A 757 -3.03 -7.43 40.30
CA PHE A 757 -3.70 -8.31 39.30
C PHE A 757 -3.48 -9.81 39.59
N SER A 758 -2.33 -10.19 40.13
CA SER A 758 -2.05 -11.58 40.48
C SER A 758 -2.84 -12.08 41.70
N LYS A 759 -3.44 -11.16 42.48
CA LYS A 759 -4.14 -11.44 43.74
C LYS A 759 -5.67 -11.41 43.61
N ILE A 760 -6.22 -11.03 42.44
CA ILE A 760 -7.67 -10.96 42.21
C ILE A 760 -8.06 -11.89 41.09
N LYS A 761 -9.07 -12.76 41.35
CA LYS A 761 -9.65 -13.67 40.37
C LYS A 761 -11.13 -13.39 40.19
N ILE A 762 -11.58 -13.30 38.94
CA ILE A 762 -12.97 -13.12 38.55
C ILE A 762 -13.44 -14.40 37.84
N TYR A 763 -14.47 -15.07 38.43
CA TYR A 763 -14.95 -16.34 37.89
C TYR A 763 -16.44 -16.59 38.22
N PRO A 764 -17.16 -17.41 37.41
CA PRO A 764 -16.75 -17.87 36.11
C PRO A 764 -16.65 -16.70 35.11
N ASN A 765 -15.79 -16.81 34.12
CA ASN A 765 -15.71 -15.87 33.02
C ASN A 765 -15.56 -16.68 31.72
N PRO A 766 -16.57 -16.73 30.85
CA PRO A 766 -17.87 -16.01 30.88
C PRO A 766 -18.83 -16.44 32.00
N ALA A 767 -19.65 -15.49 32.50
CA ALA A 767 -20.65 -15.66 33.56
C ALA A 767 -22.08 -15.49 33.04
N THR A 768 -23.07 -16.20 33.62
CA THR A 768 -24.51 -16.05 33.30
C THR A 768 -25.19 -15.09 34.29
N ASP A 769 -25.33 -15.47 35.55
CA ASP A 769 -26.14 -14.70 36.52
C ASP A 769 -25.31 -14.11 37.64
N ILE A 770 -24.22 -14.77 38.02
CA ILE A 770 -23.38 -14.37 39.14
C ILE A 770 -21.90 -14.42 38.69
N VAL A 771 -21.15 -13.40 39.04
CA VAL A 771 -19.69 -13.36 38.96
C VAL A 771 -19.10 -13.33 40.37
N HIS A 772 -18.15 -14.21 40.67
CA HIS A 772 -17.42 -14.24 41.91
C HIS A 772 -16.09 -13.52 41.77
N ILE A 773 -15.70 -12.86 42.84
CA ILE A 773 -14.44 -12.10 42.93
C ILE A 773 -13.67 -12.61 44.16
N ALA A 774 -12.57 -13.29 43.92
CA ALA A 774 -11.64 -13.67 44.98
C ALA A 774 -10.53 -12.60 45.03
N SER A 775 -10.40 -11.94 46.15
CA SER A 775 -9.40 -10.90 46.41
C SER A 775 -8.75 -11.14 47.77
N GLU A 776 -7.43 -11.01 47.84
CA GLU A 776 -6.69 -11.07 49.13
C GLU A 776 -6.89 -9.78 49.94
N ALA A 777 -7.15 -8.65 49.29
CA ALA A 777 -7.43 -7.37 49.93
C ALA A 777 -8.96 -7.11 49.97
N PRO A 778 -9.50 -6.56 51.08
CA PRO A 778 -10.92 -6.26 51.17
C PRO A 778 -11.34 -5.20 50.17
N LEU A 779 -12.43 -5.51 49.42
CA LEU A 779 -13.00 -4.62 48.43
C LEU A 779 -13.80 -3.50 49.14
N LYS A 780 -13.62 -2.27 48.73
CA LYS A 780 -14.37 -1.09 49.18
C LYS A 780 -15.55 -0.74 48.29
N LYS A 781 -15.38 -0.94 46.96
CA LYS A 781 -16.38 -0.60 45.97
C LYS A 781 -16.12 -1.42 44.70
N ILE A 782 -17.20 -1.75 43.98
CA ILE A 782 -17.18 -2.39 42.66
C ILE A 782 -18.02 -1.56 41.69
N GLU A 783 -17.51 -1.28 40.52
CA GLU A 783 -18.21 -0.63 39.45
C GLU A 783 -18.13 -1.48 38.18
N ILE A 784 -19.26 -1.62 37.45
CA ILE A 784 -19.34 -2.27 36.15
C ILE A 784 -19.67 -1.23 35.11
N TYR A 785 -18.93 -1.23 34.02
CA TYR A 785 -19.10 -0.35 32.88
C TYR A 785 -19.31 -1.14 31.58
N THR A 786 -20.09 -0.60 30.66
CA THR A 786 -20.04 -1.03 29.24
C THR A 786 -18.66 -0.68 28.64
N LEU A 787 -18.30 -1.30 27.51
CA LEU A 787 -17.07 -0.92 26.80
C LEU A 787 -17.08 0.52 26.27
N THR A 788 -18.27 1.13 26.16
CA THR A 788 -18.43 2.56 25.79
C THR A 788 -18.25 3.52 26.97
N GLY A 789 -17.94 2.98 28.18
CA GLY A 789 -17.67 3.78 29.39
C GLY A 789 -18.90 4.15 30.21
N GLN A 790 -20.10 3.65 29.90
CA GLN A 790 -21.31 3.88 30.68
C GLN A 790 -21.30 3.01 31.95
N LEU A 791 -21.46 3.61 33.12
CA LEU A 791 -21.63 2.89 34.39
C LEU A 791 -23.01 2.20 34.43
N VAL A 792 -23.00 0.85 34.51
CA VAL A 792 -24.25 0.05 34.53
C VAL A 792 -24.58 -0.53 35.91
N LYS A 793 -23.58 -0.70 36.76
CA LYS A 793 -23.81 -1.17 38.15
C LYS A 793 -22.68 -0.68 39.08
N MET A 794 -23.06 -0.31 40.31
CA MET A 794 -22.14 0.06 41.37
C MET A 794 -22.56 -0.60 42.67
N THR A 795 -21.61 -1.13 43.44
CA THR A 795 -21.88 -1.75 44.74
C THR A 795 -20.75 -1.39 45.71
N ASN A 796 -21.09 -0.98 46.92
CA ASN A 796 -20.13 -0.63 47.98
C ASN A 796 -20.00 -1.76 49.01
N GLY A 797 -18.82 -1.93 49.56
CA GLY A 797 -18.49 -2.90 50.61
C GLY A 797 -17.65 -4.09 50.12
N ASN A 798 -17.29 -4.96 51.05
CA ASN A 798 -16.47 -6.14 50.75
C ASN A 798 -17.36 -7.28 50.20
N ILE A 799 -17.52 -7.28 48.90
CA ILE A 799 -18.42 -8.18 48.18
C ILE A 799 -17.59 -9.17 47.38
N THR A 800 -17.83 -10.47 47.57
CA THR A 800 -17.16 -11.59 46.93
C THR A 800 -17.96 -12.20 45.79
N SER A 801 -19.22 -11.79 45.63
CA SER A 801 -20.09 -12.22 44.51
C SER A 801 -21.01 -11.10 44.06
N LEU A 802 -21.24 -10.99 42.77
CA LEU A 802 -22.03 -9.93 42.16
C LEU A 802 -23.07 -10.54 41.23
N ASP A 803 -24.34 -10.23 41.51
CA ASP A 803 -25.45 -10.59 40.64
C ASP A 803 -25.42 -9.71 39.37
N ILE A 804 -25.28 -10.35 38.22
CA ILE A 804 -25.25 -9.73 36.89
C ILE A 804 -26.43 -10.22 35.99
N SER A 805 -27.42 -10.87 36.58
CA SER A 805 -28.56 -11.45 35.86
C SER A 805 -29.35 -10.45 35.01
N ARG A 806 -29.32 -9.14 35.43
CA ARG A 806 -30.03 -8.06 34.72
C ARG A 806 -29.18 -7.34 33.67
N LEU A 807 -27.93 -7.73 33.50
CA LEU A 807 -27.10 -7.19 32.41
C LEU A 807 -27.38 -7.94 31.12
N GLU A 808 -27.41 -7.23 30.03
CA GLU A 808 -27.50 -7.85 28.70
C GLU A 808 -26.24 -8.68 28.37
N SER A 809 -26.35 -9.64 27.46
CA SER A 809 -25.17 -10.41 27.01
C SER A 809 -24.17 -9.49 26.34
N GLY A 810 -22.91 -9.55 26.74
CA GLY A 810 -21.86 -8.67 26.22
C GLY A 810 -20.60 -8.62 27.09
N ASN A 811 -19.65 -7.79 26.66
CA ASN A 811 -18.39 -7.56 27.37
C ASN A 811 -18.52 -6.34 28.29
N TYR A 812 -18.03 -6.49 29.54
CA TYR A 812 -18.09 -5.45 30.55
C TYR A 812 -16.73 -5.23 31.20
N LEU A 813 -16.44 -3.98 31.55
CA LEU A 813 -15.28 -3.58 32.33
C LEU A 813 -15.68 -3.51 33.81
N LEU A 814 -14.98 -4.25 34.64
CA LEU A 814 -15.14 -4.27 36.11
C LEU A 814 -14.02 -3.46 36.76
N LYS A 815 -14.36 -2.45 37.55
CA LYS A 815 -13.42 -1.71 38.38
C LYS A 815 -13.62 -2.10 39.84
N LEU A 816 -12.55 -2.57 40.48
CA LEU A 816 -12.50 -3.05 41.89
C LEU A 816 -11.65 -2.07 42.72
N PHE A 817 -12.23 -1.47 43.68
CA PHE A 817 -11.58 -0.50 44.59
C PHE A 817 -11.19 -1.19 45.90
N THR A 818 -9.91 -1.24 46.21
CA THR A 818 -9.37 -1.79 47.47
C THR A 818 -8.79 -0.69 48.34
N GLY A 819 -8.22 -1.03 49.48
CA GLY A 819 -7.45 -0.12 50.28
C GLY A 819 -6.10 0.26 49.70
N GLU A 820 -5.62 -0.54 48.76
CA GLU A 820 -4.29 -0.45 48.13
C GLU A 820 -4.33 0.18 46.74
N GLY A 821 -5.54 0.40 46.14
CA GLY A 821 -5.71 0.99 44.83
C GLY A 821 -6.93 0.48 44.07
N VAL A 822 -7.00 0.78 42.79
CA VAL A 822 -8.08 0.38 41.88
C VAL A 822 -7.55 -0.63 40.88
N VAL A 823 -8.25 -1.75 40.71
CA VAL A 823 -7.93 -2.79 39.72
C VAL A 823 -9.08 -2.90 38.71
N SER A 824 -8.76 -3.00 37.43
CA SER A 824 -9.76 -3.18 36.38
C SER A 824 -9.61 -4.55 35.71
N GLY A 825 -10.73 -5.21 35.42
CA GLY A 825 -10.75 -6.49 34.71
C GLY A 825 -11.93 -6.57 33.76
N LEU A 826 -11.81 -7.40 32.73
CA LEU A 826 -12.91 -7.66 31.78
C LEU A 826 -13.62 -8.96 32.15
N PHE A 827 -14.94 -8.96 32.06
CA PHE A 827 -15.73 -10.20 32.09
C PHE A 827 -16.77 -10.21 30.98
N VAL A 828 -17.17 -11.41 30.57
CA VAL A 828 -18.16 -11.64 29.53
C VAL A 828 -19.45 -12.12 30.19
N LYS A 829 -20.56 -11.41 30.01
CA LYS A 829 -21.92 -11.85 30.34
C LYS A 829 -22.47 -12.67 29.17
N LYS A 830 -22.88 -13.90 29.45
CA LYS A 830 -23.59 -14.77 28.49
C LYS A 830 -25.07 -14.45 28.44
#